data_f42a115bae965b5965e76399a5be4aa1
#
_entry.id   f42a115bae965b5965e76399a5be4aa1
#
_cell.length_a   1.000
_cell.length_b   1.000
_cell.length_c   1.000
_cell.angle_alpha   90.00
_cell.angle_beta   90.00
_cell.angle_gamma   90.00
#
_symmetry.space_group_name_H-M   'P 1'
#
loop_
_entity.id
_entity.type
_entity.pdbx_description
1 polymer ?
#
loop_
_entity_poly.entity_id
_entity_poly.type
_entity_poly.pdbx_seq_one_letter_code
_entity_poly.pdbx_strand_id
1 'polypeptide(L)'
;MIWGLTVSGYANTYYAAAGQAASQSWRAMFFNAADLSGYVSLDKGPLSDWLIGISGRILGFSSLSMLLPEAICGVLSVVILHDLVRRTLGHRAAIVAAGLLALTPVTVLVSRYNNPDALLALLMVAAAWAIVRALESGRLRHLVVSAVFVGLAFNTKMLEAYLVLPALAVTFLVAGPGRLRRRIGRTGAAGIVLGGVSFAWYGTMMLIPAADRPYVGDSTNNSWFGLIFGQNGVSRVSGRGGGRGFGGGFGGGMGGTTGPLRLFDTQIGGQIAWLLPLAAVGLAYGLWVRRSAPRTDLGRAVHVLLGVWALTGWAVLSFSQGTFHSYYTSAIAPPVAGLAAAGLVGLVEGARRRTWVAGLLAGSLGLTGWLAFSLLGDAPGFVGWLRWVVLGAAALAAVAVLAGRVVGRRIRRGLGLAALLAAGIAVVGGPSAYAIATLGHGQSGSDPTAGPVGAGRGSAGPGAGRLAFADGGGRGGFGAVFGRRGPAGAERPDRGSAGGGSAPGSTAARSLPGGDGAGFGRGAGLGGAAADPQLVAFLRSHRDGAEYLVAATGSQVAGPIQLASGAPVITMGGFMGADPAPSVAALEGLVRDGKLHYVLLGGGFAGGGGFAGGGGSRGGGAFGGGGGGQGGRGSSSVSSARQAWVTTHCQAVDYHGASPAAAGPPGMSLYSCTASDA
;
A
#
# COMPACT_ATOMS: atom_id res chain seq x y z
N MET A 1 14.12 4.78 9.17
CA MET A 1 13.69 5.22 7.82
C MET A 1 14.86 5.36 6.85
N ILE A 2 16.00 5.95 7.23
CA ILE A 2 17.14 6.17 6.32
C ILE A 2 18.11 4.97 6.24
N TRP A 3 18.24 4.19 7.29
CA TRP A 3 19.18 3.06 7.37
C TRP A 3 18.87 1.98 6.31
N GLY A 4 19.88 1.57 5.51
CA GLY A 4 19.74 0.56 4.47
C GLY A 4 18.67 0.94 3.41
N LEU A 5 18.55 2.22 3.04
CA LEU A 5 17.49 2.72 2.16
C LEU A 5 17.50 2.05 0.77
N THR A 6 18.68 1.68 0.29
CA THR A 6 18.89 1.11 -1.05
C THR A 6 18.64 -0.40 -1.15
N VAL A 7 18.31 -1.09 -0.05
CA VAL A 7 18.09 -2.56 -0.04
C VAL A 7 16.95 -2.97 -0.98
N SER A 8 15.94 -2.09 -1.18
CA SER A 8 14.82 -2.34 -2.10
C SER A 8 15.16 -2.09 -3.58
N GLY A 9 16.39 -1.69 -3.91
CA GLY A 9 16.74 -1.34 -5.29
C GLY A 9 15.80 -0.26 -5.83
N TYR A 10 15.19 -0.52 -6.98
CA TYR A 10 14.19 0.37 -7.59
C TYR A 10 12.76 0.17 -7.07
N ALA A 11 12.57 -0.74 -6.09
CA ALA A 11 11.31 -0.96 -5.39
C ALA A 11 10.12 -1.21 -6.34
N ASN A 12 9.24 -0.22 -6.57
CA ASN A 12 8.20 -0.29 -7.58
C ASN A 12 8.74 0.24 -8.92
N THR A 13 8.99 -0.65 -9.86
CA THR A 13 9.60 -0.32 -11.16
C THR A 13 8.74 0.60 -12.03
N TYR A 14 7.43 0.63 -11.83
CA TYR A 14 6.51 1.54 -12.51
C TYR A 14 6.81 3.00 -12.15
N TYR A 15 6.82 3.33 -10.85
CA TYR A 15 7.17 4.67 -10.40
C TYR A 15 8.67 4.98 -10.60
N ALA A 16 9.52 3.96 -10.55
CA ALA A 16 10.95 4.16 -10.80
C ALA A 16 11.22 4.57 -12.25
N ALA A 17 10.57 3.92 -13.24
CA ALA A 17 10.69 4.27 -14.65
C ALA A 17 10.16 5.69 -14.93
N ALA A 18 9.03 6.05 -14.33
CA ALA A 18 8.49 7.41 -14.41
C ALA A 18 9.42 8.45 -13.76
N GLY A 19 9.96 8.15 -12.56
CA GLY A 19 10.95 9.01 -11.90
C GLY A 19 12.23 9.17 -12.72
N GLN A 20 12.71 8.11 -13.39
CA GLN A 20 13.81 8.19 -14.34
C GLN A 20 13.46 9.09 -15.53
N ALA A 21 12.29 8.91 -16.14
CA ALA A 21 11.81 9.75 -17.21
C ALA A 21 11.69 11.22 -16.80
N ALA A 22 11.13 11.49 -15.61
CA ALA A 22 11.04 12.83 -15.05
C ALA A 22 12.41 13.44 -14.77
N SER A 23 13.42 12.63 -14.40
CA SER A 23 14.79 13.13 -14.18
C SER A 23 15.50 13.50 -15.47
N GLN A 24 15.14 12.93 -16.61
CA GLN A 24 15.80 13.13 -17.91
C GLN A 24 15.05 14.11 -18.82
N SER A 25 13.72 14.21 -18.71
CA SER A 25 12.87 15.04 -19.58
C SER A 25 11.91 15.92 -18.78
N TRP A 26 11.95 17.25 -19.01
CA TRP A 26 10.98 18.19 -18.46
C TRP A 26 9.56 17.94 -19.00
N ARG A 27 9.45 17.48 -20.25
CA ARG A 27 8.17 17.11 -20.84
C ARG A 27 7.58 15.88 -20.11
N ALA A 28 8.39 14.83 -19.91
CA ALA A 28 7.96 13.65 -19.18
C ALA A 28 7.56 14.00 -17.73
N MET A 29 8.32 14.86 -17.05
CA MET A 29 8.00 15.34 -15.70
C MET A 29 6.68 16.11 -15.69
N PHE A 30 6.47 17.08 -16.59
CA PHE A 30 5.25 17.91 -16.63
C PHE A 30 4.01 17.06 -16.88
N PHE A 31 4.08 16.12 -17.84
CA PHE A 31 2.97 15.25 -18.20
C PHE A 31 2.82 14.03 -17.27
N ASN A 32 3.70 13.87 -16.30
CA ASN A 32 3.72 12.69 -15.41
C ASN A 32 3.77 11.38 -16.22
N ALA A 33 4.66 11.31 -17.22
CA ALA A 33 4.77 10.19 -18.13
C ALA A 33 5.29 8.94 -17.42
N ALA A 34 4.73 7.78 -17.75
CA ALA A 34 5.11 6.49 -17.15
C ALA A 34 6.52 6.03 -17.57
N ASP A 35 7.00 6.54 -18.70
CA ASP A 35 8.31 6.24 -19.26
C ASP A 35 8.84 7.39 -20.14
N LEU A 36 10.01 7.21 -20.73
CA LEU A 36 10.65 8.20 -21.60
C LEU A 36 9.94 8.39 -22.95
N SER A 37 9.11 7.43 -23.37
CA SER A 37 8.38 7.54 -24.64
C SER A 37 7.23 8.55 -24.59
N GLY A 38 6.64 8.72 -23.39
CA GLY A 38 5.55 9.67 -23.17
C GLY A 38 4.21 9.28 -23.79
N TYR A 39 3.99 8.03 -24.18
CA TYR A 39 2.69 7.59 -24.72
C TYR A 39 1.59 7.48 -23.68
N VAL A 40 1.95 7.13 -22.43
CA VAL A 40 1.01 6.95 -21.31
C VAL A 40 1.50 7.72 -20.11
N SER A 41 0.60 8.37 -19.37
CA SER A 41 0.89 8.96 -18.07
C SER A 41 0.73 7.93 -16.94
N LEU A 42 1.29 8.23 -15.76
CA LEU A 42 0.92 7.51 -14.54
C LEU A 42 -0.57 7.69 -14.22
N ASP A 43 -1.12 6.74 -13.47
CA ASP A 43 -2.50 6.74 -12.98
C ASP A 43 -2.67 7.49 -11.64
N LYS A 44 -1.67 8.26 -11.22
CA LYS A 44 -1.61 9.03 -9.97
C LYS A 44 -1.28 10.50 -10.25
N GLY A 45 -1.40 11.33 -9.21
CA GLY A 45 -0.97 12.72 -9.27
C GLY A 45 0.54 12.88 -9.39
N PRO A 46 1.03 13.99 -9.97
CA PRO A 46 2.43 14.12 -10.37
C PRO A 46 3.39 14.46 -9.22
N LEU A 47 2.91 14.89 -8.07
CA LEU A 47 3.75 15.57 -7.08
C LEU A 47 4.86 14.67 -6.49
N SER A 48 4.58 13.39 -6.24
CA SER A 48 5.59 12.45 -5.75
C SER A 48 6.67 12.20 -6.81
N ASP A 49 6.25 11.98 -8.07
CA ASP A 49 7.16 11.70 -9.16
C ASP A 49 7.99 12.94 -9.54
N TRP A 50 7.43 14.15 -9.36
CA TRP A 50 8.20 15.39 -9.49
C TRP A 50 9.32 15.49 -8.45
N LEU A 51 9.08 15.11 -7.19
CA LEU A 51 10.11 15.11 -6.16
C LEU A 51 11.20 14.08 -6.47
N ILE A 52 10.82 12.88 -6.92
CA ILE A 52 11.75 11.84 -7.35
C ILE A 52 12.56 12.31 -8.56
N GLY A 53 11.90 12.91 -9.56
CA GLY A 53 12.55 13.46 -10.76
C GLY A 53 13.54 14.58 -10.45
N ILE A 54 13.17 15.51 -9.56
CA ILE A 54 14.06 16.60 -9.11
C ILE A 54 15.25 16.02 -8.35
N SER A 55 15.01 15.07 -7.43
CA SER A 55 16.09 14.39 -6.70
C SER A 55 17.04 13.67 -7.65
N GLY A 56 16.51 13.00 -8.66
CA GLY A 56 17.30 12.34 -9.72
C GLY A 56 18.11 13.30 -10.58
N ARG A 57 17.59 14.52 -10.86
CA ARG A 57 18.33 15.57 -11.58
C ARG A 57 19.51 16.12 -10.77
N ILE A 58 19.34 16.27 -9.46
CA ILE A 58 20.36 16.86 -8.59
C ILE A 58 21.44 15.86 -8.23
N LEU A 59 21.06 14.61 -7.91
CA LEU A 59 21.94 13.59 -7.34
C LEU A 59 22.34 12.51 -8.35
N GLY A 60 21.87 12.57 -9.61
CA GLY A 60 21.91 11.46 -10.52
C GLY A 60 20.82 10.44 -10.20
N PHE A 61 20.22 9.79 -11.22
CA PHE A 61 19.16 8.82 -11.00
C PHE A 61 19.73 7.51 -10.46
N SER A 62 19.31 7.12 -9.28
CA SER A 62 19.69 5.90 -8.57
C SER A 62 18.62 5.50 -7.57
N SER A 63 18.69 4.30 -7.01
CA SER A 63 17.77 3.88 -5.93
C SER A 63 17.84 4.82 -4.72
N LEU A 64 19.01 5.38 -4.41
CA LEU A 64 19.15 6.34 -3.31
C LEU A 64 18.43 7.65 -3.62
N SER A 65 18.71 8.27 -4.77
CA SER A 65 18.07 9.54 -5.13
C SER A 65 16.55 9.42 -5.28
N MET A 66 16.07 8.26 -5.71
CA MET A 66 14.65 7.96 -5.82
C MET A 66 13.95 7.82 -4.46
N LEU A 67 14.57 7.10 -3.50
CA LEU A 67 13.95 6.79 -2.21
C LEU A 67 14.21 7.86 -1.13
N LEU A 68 15.18 8.73 -1.34
CA LEU A 68 15.54 9.78 -0.38
C LEU A 68 14.39 10.78 -0.10
N PRO A 69 13.64 11.28 -1.10
CA PRO A 69 12.50 12.15 -0.84
C PRO A 69 11.44 11.50 0.05
N GLU A 70 11.13 10.21 -0.16
CA GLU A 70 10.15 9.46 0.63
C GLU A 70 10.63 9.26 2.08
N ALA A 71 11.92 9.00 2.28
CA ALA A 71 12.51 8.89 3.62
C ALA A 71 12.45 10.24 4.37
N ILE A 72 12.73 11.34 3.69
CA ILE A 72 12.60 12.70 4.24
C ILE A 72 11.15 12.99 4.61
N CYS A 73 10.18 12.64 3.75
CA CYS A 73 8.75 12.79 4.04
C CYS A 73 8.34 12.03 5.30
N GLY A 74 8.82 10.80 5.48
CA GLY A 74 8.57 10.02 6.70
C GLY A 74 9.13 10.66 7.96
N VAL A 75 10.37 11.15 7.92
CA VAL A 75 11.00 11.85 9.05
C VAL A 75 10.25 13.15 9.38
N LEU A 76 9.93 13.95 8.37
CA LEU A 76 9.18 15.21 8.57
C LEU A 76 7.77 14.97 9.12
N SER A 77 7.11 13.88 8.73
CA SER A 77 5.81 13.47 9.31
C SER A 77 5.90 13.27 10.81
N VAL A 78 6.96 12.60 11.28
CA VAL A 78 7.23 12.39 12.73
C VAL A 78 7.48 13.73 13.44
N VAL A 79 8.30 14.61 12.85
CA VAL A 79 8.63 15.92 13.42
C VAL A 79 7.39 16.82 13.52
N ILE A 80 6.57 16.86 12.45
CA ILE A 80 5.36 17.71 12.44
C ILE A 80 4.31 17.15 13.40
N LEU A 81 4.12 15.82 13.47
CA LEU A 81 3.22 15.22 14.47
C LEU A 81 3.68 15.53 15.89
N HIS A 82 5.00 15.45 16.17
CA HIS A 82 5.56 15.86 17.46
C HIS A 82 5.17 17.30 17.82
N ASP A 83 5.39 18.28 16.90
CA ASP A 83 5.05 19.67 17.20
C ASP A 83 3.54 19.89 17.36
N LEU A 84 2.71 19.24 16.54
CA LEU A 84 1.26 19.27 16.67
C LEU A 84 0.81 18.80 18.06
N VAL A 85 1.28 17.64 18.50
CA VAL A 85 0.92 17.06 19.80
C VAL A 85 1.52 17.86 20.95
N ARG A 86 2.75 18.37 20.80
CA ARG A 86 3.41 19.22 21.81
C ARG A 86 2.61 20.49 22.13
N ARG A 87 2.07 21.13 21.11
CA ARG A 87 1.26 22.36 21.24
C ARG A 87 -0.07 22.14 21.94
N THR A 88 -0.62 20.96 21.83
CA THR A 88 -1.99 20.66 22.24
C THR A 88 -2.09 19.82 23.50
N LEU A 89 -1.17 18.87 23.69
CA LEU A 89 -1.18 17.87 24.77
C LEU A 89 0.12 17.85 25.59
N GLY A 90 1.11 18.67 25.22
CA GLY A 90 2.37 18.85 25.92
C GLY A 90 3.48 17.89 25.50
N HIS A 91 4.67 18.09 26.06
CA HIS A 91 5.93 17.49 25.61
C HIS A 91 5.95 15.97 25.75
N ARG A 92 5.43 15.40 26.86
CA ARG A 92 5.43 13.95 27.10
C ARG A 92 4.61 13.20 26.04
N ALA A 93 3.40 13.68 25.76
CA ALA A 93 2.55 13.09 24.74
C ALA A 93 3.19 13.22 23.34
N ALA A 94 3.89 14.32 23.07
CA ALA A 94 4.56 14.56 21.80
C ALA A 94 5.69 13.56 21.54
N ILE A 95 6.57 13.32 22.51
CA ILE A 95 7.65 12.33 22.37
C ILE A 95 7.07 10.93 22.13
N VAL A 96 6.04 10.56 22.90
CA VAL A 96 5.40 9.26 22.71
C VAL A 96 4.75 9.15 21.34
N ALA A 97 4.03 10.19 20.86
CA ALA A 97 3.39 10.20 19.54
C ALA A 97 4.42 10.06 18.41
N ALA A 98 5.53 10.80 18.51
CA ALA A 98 6.63 10.72 17.55
C ALA A 98 7.26 9.32 17.51
N GLY A 99 7.54 8.74 18.69
CA GLY A 99 8.09 7.39 18.79
C GLY A 99 7.13 6.33 18.25
N LEU A 100 5.84 6.40 18.57
CA LEU A 100 4.83 5.47 18.07
C LEU A 100 4.67 5.56 16.55
N LEU A 101 4.65 6.77 15.97
CA LEU A 101 4.58 6.93 14.51
C LEU A 101 5.84 6.40 13.83
N ALA A 102 7.02 6.69 14.38
CA ALA A 102 8.31 6.24 13.83
C ALA A 102 8.47 4.71 13.85
N LEU A 103 7.81 4.03 14.80
CA LEU A 103 7.83 2.57 14.96
C LEU A 103 6.60 1.87 14.36
N THR A 104 5.64 2.62 13.82
CA THR A 104 4.49 2.04 13.12
C THR A 104 4.96 1.38 11.82
N PRO A 105 4.74 0.06 11.63
CA PRO A 105 5.35 -0.70 10.53
C PRO A 105 5.05 -0.12 9.16
N VAL A 106 3.79 0.25 8.88
CA VAL A 106 3.42 0.86 7.59
C VAL A 106 4.11 2.20 7.35
N THR A 107 4.36 3.00 8.38
CA THR A 107 5.09 4.28 8.24
C THR A 107 6.53 4.03 7.83
N VAL A 108 7.18 3.02 8.42
CA VAL A 108 8.54 2.62 8.06
C VAL A 108 8.58 2.12 6.61
N LEU A 109 7.62 1.29 6.22
CA LEU A 109 7.50 0.74 4.86
C LEU A 109 7.42 1.86 3.82
N VAL A 110 6.38 2.73 3.89
CA VAL A 110 6.14 3.75 2.87
C VAL A 110 7.26 4.80 2.80
N SER A 111 7.96 5.04 3.92
CA SER A 111 9.13 5.94 3.95
C SER A 111 10.37 5.36 3.27
N ARG A 112 10.33 4.13 2.79
CA ARG A 112 11.44 3.41 2.14
C ARG A 112 11.02 2.81 0.81
N TYR A 113 9.91 3.28 0.28
CA TYR A 113 9.30 2.78 -0.93
C TYR A 113 8.85 3.95 -1.80
N ASN A 114 8.96 3.84 -3.11
CA ASN A 114 8.66 4.92 -4.04
C ASN A 114 7.18 5.05 -4.42
N ASN A 115 6.28 4.55 -3.58
CA ASN A 115 4.86 4.87 -3.68
C ASN A 115 4.58 6.27 -3.10
N PRO A 116 3.54 6.98 -3.56
CA PRO A 116 3.26 8.36 -3.15
C PRO A 116 2.78 8.52 -1.69
N ASP A 117 2.74 7.44 -0.91
CA ASP A 117 2.10 7.37 0.41
C ASP A 117 2.83 8.15 1.51
N ALA A 118 4.17 8.19 1.47
CA ALA A 118 4.94 8.93 2.48
C ALA A 118 4.72 10.45 2.34
N LEU A 119 4.72 10.95 1.11
CA LEU A 119 4.39 12.36 0.83
C LEU A 119 2.94 12.68 1.17
N LEU A 120 1.99 11.80 0.83
CA LEU A 120 0.60 11.93 1.20
C LEU A 120 0.44 12.09 2.73
N ALA A 121 1.02 11.18 3.52
CA ALA A 121 0.96 11.21 4.98
C ALA A 121 1.57 12.51 5.54
N LEU A 122 2.72 12.95 5.01
CA LEU A 122 3.34 14.22 5.38
C LEU A 122 2.41 15.41 5.17
N LEU A 123 1.82 15.52 3.98
CA LEU A 123 0.93 16.64 3.63
C LEU A 123 -0.36 16.64 4.46
N MET A 124 -0.91 15.46 4.78
CA MET A 124 -2.08 15.34 5.67
C MET A 124 -1.73 15.76 7.10
N VAL A 125 -0.58 15.37 7.64
CA VAL A 125 -0.11 15.81 8.97
C VAL A 125 0.18 17.30 8.99
N ALA A 126 0.79 17.84 7.93
CA ALA A 126 1.05 19.29 7.78
C ALA A 126 -0.26 20.09 7.71
N ALA A 127 -1.29 19.58 7.03
CA ALA A 127 -2.62 20.17 7.01
C ALA A 127 -3.26 20.18 8.41
N ALA A 128 -3.17 19.08 9.15
CA ALA A 128 -3.64 18.97 10.53
C ALA A 128 -2.89 19.93 11.47
N TRP A 129 -1.57 20.03 11.31
CA TRP A 129 -0.75 21.02 12.03
C TRP A 129 -1.18 22.47 11.74
N ALA A 130 -1.43 22.79 10.47
CA ALA A 130 -1.88 24.11 10.07
C ALA A 130 -3.26 24.48 10.64
N ILE A 131 -4.18 23.51 10.79
CA ILE A 131 -5.46 23.72 11.51
C ILE A 131 -5.21 24.09 12.98
N VAL A 132 -4.32 23.38 13.69
CA VAL A 132 -3.97 23.75 15.07
C VAL A 132 -3.42 25.17 15.13
N ARG A 133 -2.54 25.55 14.20
CA ARG A 133 -2.05 26.94 14.09
C ARG A 133 -3.16 27.96 13.79
N ALA A 134 -4.18 27.56 13.00
CA ALA A 134 -5.35 28.41 12.75
C ALA A 134 -6.21 28.59 14.01
N LEU A 135 -6.35 27.56 14.85
CA LEU A 135 -7.06 27.65 16.12
C LEU A 135 -6.33 28.54 17.12
N GLU A 136 -4.99 28.40 17.24
CA GLU A 136 -4.15 29.21 18.13
C GLU A 136 -4.16 30.70 17.75
N SER A 137 -3.98 31.00 16.48
CA SER A 137 -3.75 32.36 16.01
C SER A 137 -5.02 33.10 15.57
N GLY A 138 -6.09 32.37 15.28
CA GLY A 138 -7.30 32.93 14.68
C GLY A 138 -7.13 33.49 13.26
N ARG A 139 -5.96 33.31 12.62
CA ARG A 139 -5.62 33.92 11.32
C ARG A 139 -6.06 33.03 10.16
N LEU A 140 -6.73 33.61 9.16
CA LEU A 140 -7.18 32.91 7.95
C LEU A 140 -6.04 32.24 7.17
N ARG A 141 -4.85 32.86 7.15
CA ARG A 141 -3.68 32.34 6.43
C ARG A 141 -3.33 30.90 6.80
N HIS A 142 -3.46 30.49 8.06
CA HIS A 142 -3.15 29.13 8.47
C HIS A 142 -4.21 28.13 8.00
N LEU A 143 -5.47 28.56 7.90
CA LEU A 143 -6.52 27.75 7.30
C LEU A 143 -6.30 27.57 5.80
N VAL A 144 -5.87 28.64 5.11
CA VAL A 144 -5.47 28.60 3.70
C VAL A 144 -4.26 27.66 3.50
N VAL A 145 -3.24 27.75 4.36
CA VAL A 145 -2.07 26.84 4.32
C VAL A 145 -2.51 25.38 4.49
N SER A 146 -3.46 25.10 5.40
CA SER A 146 -4.05 23.75 5.53
C SER A 146 -4.70 23.29 4.22
N ALA A 147 -5.48 24.16 3.58
CA ALA A 147 -6.13 23.88 2.30
C ALA A 147 -5.12 23.61 1.18
N VAL A 148 -4.02 24.39 1.12
CA VAL A 148 -2.93 24.17 0.17
C VAL A 148 -2.27 22.81 0.37
N PHE A 149 -1.96 22.42 1.63
CA PHE A 149 -1.39 21.10 1.90
C PHE A 149 -2.30 19.96 1.46
N VAL A 150 -3.63 20.06 1.69
CA VAL A 150 -4.57 19.03 1.21
C VAL A 150 -4.66 19.04 -0.32
N GLY A 151 -4.65 20.21 -0.96
CA GLY A 151 -4.61 20.31 -2.42
C GLY A 151 -3.34 19.69 -3.04
N LEU A 152 -2.18 19.88 -2.41
CA LEU A 152 -0.94 19.21 -2.79
C LEU A 152 -1.02 17.70 -2.54
N ALA A 153 -1.60 17.27 -1.42
CA ALA A 153 -1.85 15.86 -1.13
C ALA A 153 -2.76 15.22 -2.19
N PHE A 154 -3.76 15.96 -2.71
CA PHE A 154 -4.59 15.52 -3.82
C PHE A 154 -3.77 15.34 -5.11
N ASN A 155 -2.82 16.22 -5.39
CA ASN A 155 -1.87 16.06 -6.50
C ASN A 155 -0.83 14.96 -6.24
N THR A 156 -0.85 14.32 -5.08
CA THR A 156 -0.06 13.13 -4.77
C THR A 156 -0.87 11.85 -4.99
N LYS A 157 -2.07 11.76 -4.39
CA LYS A 157 -2.87 10.52 -4.41
C LYS A 157 -4.40 10.78 -4.49
N MET A 158 -4.78 11.82 -5.20
CA MET A 158 -6.18 12.13 -5.52
C MET A 158 -7.13 12.09 -4.30
N LEU A 159 -8.27 11.41 -4.41
CA LEU A 159 -9.33 11.39 -3.38
C LEU A 159 -8.91 10.82 -2.02
N GLU A 160 -7.85 10.02 -1.96
CA GLU A 160 -7.33 9.52 -0.67
C GLU A 160 -6.86 10.66 0.24
N ALA A 161 -6.34 11.75 -0.34
CA ALA A 161 -5.99 12.97 0.40
C ALA A 161 -7.18 13.58 1.15
N TYR A 162 -8.40 13.35 0.69
CA TYR A 162 -9.60 13.92 1.30
C TYR A 162 -10.10 13.17 2.53
N LEU A 163 -9.47 12.05 2.90
CA LEU A 163 -9.75 11.35 4.16
C LEU A 163 -9.57 12.25 5.40
N VAL A 164 -8.70 13.24 5.34
CA VAL A 164 -8.47 14.18 6.43
C VAL A 164 -9.45 15.36 6.45
N LEU A 165 -10.13 15.67 5.33
CA LEU A 165 -11.01 16.84 5.20
C LEU A 165 -12.13 16.94 6.24
N PRO A 166 -12.90 15.86 6.53
CA PRO A 166 -13.92 15.91 7.56
C PRO A 166 -13.35 16.33 8.91
N ALA A 167 -12.16 15.83 9.25
CA ALA A 167 -11.50 16.17 10.50
C ALA A 167 -11.10 17.66 10.58
N LEU A 168 -10.50 18.19 9.50
CA LEU A 168 -10.11 19.59 9.42
C LEU A 168 -11.32 20.52 9.52
N ALA A 169 -12.37 20.23 8.73
CA ALA A 169 -13.58 21.03 8.68
C ALA A 169 -14.33 21.01 10.04
N VAL A 170 -14.61 19.81 10.58
CA VAL A 170 -15.32 19.66 11.87
C VAL A 170 -14.54 20.36 12.98
N THR A 171 -13.23 20.15 13.06
CA THR A 171 -12.42 20.76 14.11
C THR A 171 -12.44 22.29 14.04
N PHE A 172 -12.29 22.89 12.86
CA PHE A 172 -12.34 24.34 12.72
C PHE A 172 -13.74 24.89 12.93
N LEU A 173 -14.78 24.23 12.43
CA LEU A 173 -16.17 24.62 12.64
C LEU A 173 -16.59 24.53 14.12
N VAL A 174 -16.11 23.56 14.88
CA VAL A 174 -16.41 23.39 16.31
C VAL A 174 -15.55 24.30 17.16
N ALA A 175 -14.21 24.22 17.03
CA ALA A 175 -13.26 24.85 17.93
C ALA A 175 -12.74 26.22 17.46
N GLY A 176 -12.96 26.60 16.22
CA GLY A 176 -12.45 27.83 15.63
C GLY A 176 -12.94 29.10 16.34
N PRO A 177 -12.16 30.18 16.35
CA PRO A 177 -12.52 31.43 17.00
C PRO A 177 -13.61 32.19 16.21
N GLY A 178 -14.44 32.94 16.95
CA GLY A 178 -15.49 33.79 16.39
C GLY A 178 -16.85 33.10 16.22
N ARG A 179 -17.80 33.81 15.58
CA ARG A 179 -19.17 33.36 15.34
C ARG A 179 -19.22 32.28 14.25
N LEU A 180 -20.19 31.38 14.30
CA LEU A 180 -20.33 30.27 13.35
C LEU A 180 -20.34 30.72 11.89
N ARG A 181 -21.11 31.77 11.55
CA ARG A 181 -21.14 32.33 10.18
C ARG A 181 -19.75 32.70 9.66
N ARG A 182 -18.89 33.33 10.50
CA ARG A 182 -17.52 33.68 10.13
C ARG A 182 -16.64 32.44 9.93
N ARG A 183 -16.84 31.40 10.75
CA ARG A 183 -16.13 30.12 10.60
C ARG A 183 -16.51 29.42 9.30
N ILE A 184 -17.83 29.38 8.99
CA ILE A 184 -18.34 28.82 7.72
C ILE A 184 -17.74 29.59 6.54
N GLY A 185 -17.79 30.93 6.53
CA GLY A 185 -17.23 31.74 5.44
C GLY A 185 -15.72 31.51 5.25
N ARG A 186 -14.96 31.39 6.35
CA ARG A 186 -13.51 31.10 6.29
C ARG A 186 -13.22 29.67 5.79
N THR A 187 -14.03 28.69 6.20
CA THR A 187 -13.92 27.31 5.69
C THR A 187 -14.26 27.26 4.20
N GLY A 188 -15.29 28.00 3.75
CA GLY A 188 -15.63 28.14 2.34
C GLY A 188 -14.49 28.77 1.52
N ALA A 189 -13.88 29.87 2.01
CA ALA A 189 -12.73 30.48 1.36
C ALA A 189 -11.54 29.53 1.25
N ALA A 190 -11.24 28.75 2.32
CA ALA A 190 -10.21 27.71 2.27
C ALA A 190 -10.60 26.58 1.30
N GLY A 191 -11.88 26.23 1.20
CA GLY A 191 -12.38 25.25 0.24
C GLY A 191 -12.17 25.67 -1.22
N ILE A 192 -12.32 26.96 -1.54
CA ILE A 192 -12.01 27.50 -2.88
C ILE A 192 -10.52 27.32 -3.19
N VAL A 193 -9.65 27.67 -2.24
CA VAL A 193 -8.19 27.47 -2.41
C VAL A 193 -7.86 25.98 -2.56
N LEU A 194 -8.46 25.12 -1.74
CA LEU A 194 -8.32 23.66 -1.85
C LEU A 194 -8.68 23.19 -3.25
N GLY A 195 -9.85 23.56 -3.76
CA GLY A 195 -10.30 23.19 -5.10
C GLY A 195 -9.34 23.70 -6.18
N GLY A 196 -8.92 24.95 -6.11
CA GLY A 196 -7.95 25.54 -7.03
C GLY A 196 -6.63 24.75 -7.07
N VAL A 197 -6.03 24.49 -5.90
CA VAL A 197 -4.75 23.73 -5.82
C VAL A 197 -4.94 22.28 -6.25
N SER A 198 -6.04 21.62 -5.84
CA SER A 198 -6.32 20.23 -6.20
C SER A 198 -6.43 20.03 -7.71
N PHE A 199 -7.12 20.93 -8.39
CA PHE A 199 -7.46 20.74 -9.80
C PHE A 199 -6.61 21.57 -10.77
N ALA A 200 -5.66 22.38 -10.30
CA ALA A 200 -4.81 23.22 -11.17
C ALA A 200 -4.09 22.40 -12.26
N TRP A 201 -3.36 21.37 -11.85
CA TRP A 201 -2.63 20.53 -12.80
C TRP A 201 -3.56 19.68 -13.66
N TYR A 202 -4.55 19.01 -13.07
CA TYR A 202 -5.50 18.19 -13.83
C TYR A 202 -6.33 19.01 -14.82
N GLY A 203 -6.74 20.21 -14.44
CA GLY A 203 -7.42 21.14 -15.32
C GLY A 203 -6.55 21.55 -16.50
N THR A 204 -5.27 21.89 -16.23
CA THR A 204 -4.30 22.20 -17.29
C THR A 204 -4.13 21.02 -18.26
N MET A 205 -4.01 19.78 -17.72
CA MET A 205 -3.91 18.58 -18.55
C MET A 205 -5.13 18.38 -19.47
N MET A 206 -6.33 18.68 -18.97
CA MET A 206 -7.55 18.52 -19.76
C MET A 206 -7.76 19.63 -20.79
N LEU A 207 -7.10 20.78 -20.66
CA LEU A 207 -7.11 21.84 -21.66
C LEU A 207 -6.17 21.55 -22.85
N ILE A 208 -5.16 20.67 -22.66
CA ILE A 208 -4.27 20.25 -23.73
C ILE A 208 -4.99 19.20 -24.60
N PRO A 209 -5.01 19.35 -25.94
CA PRO A 209 -5.61 18.37 -26.83
C PRO A 209 -5.07 16.95 -26.60
N ALA A 210 -5.91 15.95 -26.76
CA ALA A 210 -5.52 14.55 -26.53
C ALA A 210 -4.38 14.06 -27.42
N ALA A 211 -4.21 14.66 -28.60
CA ALA A 211 -3.12 14.36 -29.52
C ALA A 211 -1.75 14.87 -29.03
N ASP A 212 -1.74 15.92 -28.18
CA ASP A 212 -0.51 16.61 -27.75
C ASP A 212 -0.05 16.17 -26.35
N ARG A 213 -0.79 15.27 -25.69
CA ARG A 213 -0.48 14.76 -24.36
C ARG A 213 -0.51 13.22 -24.29
N PRO A 214 0.16 12.62 -23.31
CA PRO A 214 0.05 11.20 -23.03
C PRO A 214 -1.41 10.77 -22.83
N TYR A 215 -1.73 9.53 -23.18
CA TYR A 215 -2.96 8.89 -22.75
C TYR A 215 -3.00 8.82 -21.23
N VAL A 216 -4.12 9.17 -20.63
CA VAL A 216 -4.29 9.09 -19.15
C VAL A 216 -4.31 7.63 -18.73
N GLY A 217 -3.24 7.17 -18.12
CA GLY A 217 -3.05 5.77 -17.73
C GLY A 217 -4.18 5.25 -16.86
N ASP A 218 -4.56 4.00 -17.08
CA ASP A 218 -5.65 3.31 -16.37
C ASP A 218 -7.03 3.97 -16.48
N SER A 219 -7.20 4.92 -17.42
CA SER A 219 -8.49 5.55 -17.69
C SER A 219 -9.24 4.85 -18.84
N THR A 220 -10.57 4.84 -18.79
CA THR A 220 -11.42 4.25 -19.84
C THR A 220 -11.70 5.22 -21.00
N ASN A 221 -11.53 6.52 -20.77
CA ASN A 221 -11.96 7.59 -21.70
C ASN A 221 -10.90 8.69 -21.90
N ASN A 222 -9.64 8.41 -21.61
CA ASN A 222 -8.54 9.37 -21.71
C ASN A 222 -8.79 10.67 -20.93
N SER A 223 -9.46 10.57 -19.77
CA SER A 223 -9.85 11.71 -18.95
C SER A 223 -9.38 11.57 -17.52
N TRP A 224 -8.70 12.61 -17.01
CA TRP A 224 -8.31 12.70 -15.61
C TRP A 224 -9.53 12.73 -14.67
N PHE A 225 -10.60 13.42 -15.05
CA PHE A 225 -11.83 13.44 -14.24
C PHE A 225 -12.49 12.07 -14.19
N GLY A 226 -12.51 11.34 -15.34
CA GLY A 226 -12.97 9.95 -15.40
C GLY A 226 -12.16 9.03 -14.50
N LEU A 227 -10.84 9.19 -14.46
CA LEU A 227 -9.95 8.44 -13.59
C LEU A 227 -10.18 8.78 -12.11
N ILE A 228 -10.20 10.08 -11.74
CA ILE A 228 -10.31 10.54 -10.34
C ILE A 228 -11.64 10.12 -9.72
N PHE A 229 -12.75 10.44 -10.38
CA PHE A 229 -14.08 10.20 -9.82
C PHE A 229 -14.64 8.82 -10.16
N GLY A 230 -14.24 8.24 -11.29
CA GLY A 230 -14.64 6.89 -11.71
C GLY A 230 -13.77 5.81 -11.05
N GLN A 231 -12.62 5.49 -11.66
CA GLN A 231 -11.81 4.33 -11.25
C GLN A 231 -11.14 4.48 -9.89
N ASN A 232 -10.50 5.63 -9.61
CA ASN A 232 -9.86 5.88 -8.32
C ASN A 232 -10.84 6.39 -7.25
N GLY A 233 -12.09 6.67 -7.61
CA GLY A 233 -13.14 7.16 -6.73
C GLY A 233 -14.22 6.14 -6.44
N VAL A 234 -15.33 6.26 -7.17
CA VAL A 234 -16.55 5.46 -6.94
C VAL A 234 -16.29 3.97 -7.05
N SER A 235 -15.52 3.53 -8.04
CA SER A 235 -15.23 2.11 -8.24
C SER A 235 -14.46 1.47 -7.08
N ARG A 236 -13.53 2.22 -6.45
CA ARG A 236 -12.78 1.72 -5.27
C ARG A 236 -13.64 1.62 -4.02
N VAL A 237 -14.63 2.49 -3.88
CA VAL A 237 -15.52 2.47 -2.72
C VAL A 237 -16.66 1.48 -2.91
N SER A 238 -17.29 1.44 -4.09
CA SER A 238 -18.49 0.65 -4.34
C SER A 238 -18.25 -0.75 -4.92
N GLY A 239 -17.03 -1.03 -5.38
CA GLY A 239 -16.72 -2.26 -6.13
C GLY A 239 -17.40 -2.36 -7.51
N ARG A 240 -18.23 -1.36 -7.88
CA ARG A 240 -18.94 -1.29 -9.17
C ARG A 240 -18.11 -0.52 -10.18
N GLY A 241 -17.73 -1.13 -11.30
CA GLY A 241 -17.04 -0.46 -12.40
C GLY A 241 -15.53 -0.69 -12.47
N GLY A 242 -14.95 -1.52 -11.63
CA GLY A 242 -13.61 -2.04 -11.83
C GLY A 242 -13.60 -2.82 -13.14
N GLY A 243 -12.95 -2.28 -14.18
CA GLY A 243 -12.70 -3.02 -15.41
C GLY A 243 -12.16 -4.40 -15.03
N ARG A 244 -12.44 -5.42 -15.83
CA ARG A 244 -12.12 -6.84 -15.67
C ARG A 244 -10.65 -7.18 -15.36
N GLY A 245 -9.95 -6.38 -14.55
CA GLY A 245 -8.53 -6.48 -14.28
C GLY A 245 -8.13 -7.09 -12.94
N PHE A 246 -8.88 -7.02 -11.86
CA PHE A 246 -8.42 -7.56 -10.56
C PHE A 246 -9.53 -7.95 -9.56
N GLY A 247 -10.81 -7.79 -9.91
CA GLY A 247 -11.91 -7.99 -8.95
C GLY A 247 -12.81 -9.20 -9.18
N GLY A 248 -12.60 -10.00 -10.21
CA GLY A 248 -13.60 -10.99 -10.65
C GLY A 248 -13.14 -12.44 -10.73
N GLY A 249 -12.17 -12.91 -9.96
CA GLY A 249 -11.75 -14.31 -10.07
C GLY A 249 -11.01 -14.91 -8.89
N PHE A 250 -10.51 -14.12 -7.97
CA PHE A 250 -9.89 -14.62 -6.75
C PHE A 250 -10.70 -14.12 -5.54
N GLY A 251 -11.61 -14.93 -5.08
CA GLY A 251 -12.41 -14.73 -3.87
C GLY A 251 -11.59 -14.74 -2.58
N GLY A 252 -10.59 -13.89 -2.49
CA GLY A 252 -9.66 -13.67 -1.40
C GLY A 252 -8.74 -12.52 -1.78
N GLY A 253 -9.32 -11.34 -2.07
CA GLY A 253 -8.58 -10.15 -2.48
C GLY A 253 -7.46 -9.81 -1.51
N MET A 254 -6.33 -9.27 -2.02
CA MET A 254 -5.14 -8.84 -1.27
C MET A 254 -5.40 -7.87 -0.10
N GLY A 255 -6.64 -7.55 0.20
CA GLY A 255 -7.04 -6.58 1.22
C GLY A 255 -7.97 -7.10 2.31
N GLY A 256 -8.09 -8.41 2.51
CA GLY A 256 -8.97 -8.99 3.55
C GLY A 256 -10.46 -8.79 3.29
N THR A 257 -11.31 -9.35 4.17
CA THR A 257 -12.77 -9.22 4.07
C THR A 257 -13.23 -7.82 4.47
N THR A 258 -14.13 -7.21 3.67
CA THR A 258 -14.73 -5.92 4.00
C THR A 258 -15.60 -6.03 5.25
N GLY A 259 -15.46 -5.08 6.16
CA GLY A 259 -16.20 -5.06 7.43
C GLY A 259 -15.47 -4.27 8.53
N PRO A 260 -16.12 -4.04 9.67
CA PRO A 260 -15.57 -3.18 10.74
C PRO A 260 -14.25 -3.68 11.32
N LEU A 261 -13.96 -4.97 11.20
CA LEU A 261 -12.75 -5.61 11.74
C LEU A 261 -11.64 -5.80 10.69
N ARG A 262 -11.82 -5.32 9.46
CA ARG A 262 -10.85 -5.48 8.36
C ARG A 262 -9.43 -5.05 8.74
N LEU A 263 -9.28 -3.97 9.51
CA LEU A 263 -7.97 -3.49 9.94
C LEU A 263 -7.25 -4.43 10.92
N PHE A 264 -7.95 -5.46 11.44
CA PHE A 264 -7.38 -6.50 12.30
C PHE A 264 -7.16 -7.83 11.55
N ASP A 265 -7.53 -7.89 10.26
CA ASP A 265 -7.28 -9.05 9.42
C ASP A 265 -5.78 -9.34 9.31
N THR A 266 -5.40 -10.62 9.15
CA THR A 266 -4.00 -11.08 9.07
C THR A 266 -3.19 -10.38 7.98
N GLN A 267 -3.84 -9.93 6.90
CA GLN A 267 -3.20 -9.23 5.79
C GLN A 267 -2.87 -7.76 6.13
N ILE A 268 -3.65 -7.13 7.01
CA ILE A 268 -3.61 -5.68 7.26
C ILE A 268 -3.14 -5.39 8.70
N GLY A 269 -3.51 -6.24 9.66
CA GLY A 269 -3.30 -5.99 11.08
C GLY A 269 -1.84 -5.70 11.44
N GLY A 270 -0.92 -6.44 10.86
CA GLY A 270 0.52 -6.21 11.02
C GLY A 270 1.02 -4.83 10.57
N GLN A 271 0.25 -4.11 9.74
CA GLN A 271 0.62 -2.78 9.24
C GLN A 271 0.29 -1.67 10.24
N ILE A 272 -0.89 -1.75 10.93
CA ILE A 272 -1.48 -0.61 11.67
C ILE A 272 -2.18 -0.98 12.97
N ALA A 273 -2.66 -2.22 13.16
CA ALA A 273 -3.60 -2.54 14.24
C ALA A 273 -3.01 -2.46 15.65
N TRP A 274 -1.70 -2.55 15.80
CA TRP A 274 -0.97 -2.59 17.08
C TRP A 274 -1.44 -1.58 18.12
N LEU A 275 -1.76 -0.35 17.68
CA LEU A 275 -2.09 0.79 18.51
C LEU A 275 -3.58 1.14 18.53
N LEU A 276 -4.42 0.48 17.72
CA LEU A 276 -5.83 0.81 17.58
C LEU A 276 -6.61 0.73 18.90
N PRO A 277 -6.43 -0.30 19.76
CA PRO A 277 -7.13 -0.34 21.04
C PRO A 277 -6.77 0.84 21.94
N LEU A 278 -5.49 1.15 22.04
CA LEU A 278 -5.00 2.26 22.85
C LEU A 278 -5.45 3.62 22.30
N ALA A 279 -5.49 3.77 20.98
CA ALA A 279 -5.99 4.97 20.31
C ALA A 279 -7.49 5.18 20.55
N ALA A 280 -8.29 4.12 20.48
CA ALA A 280 -9.74 4.18 20.76
C ALA A 280 -10.02 4.61 22.22
N VAL A 281 -9.33 3.98 23.16
CA VAL A 281 -9.45 4.37 24.58
C VAL A 281 -8.91 5.78 24.81
N GLY A 282 -7.81 6.16 24.15
CA GLY A 282 -7.24 7.50 24.21
C GLY A 282 -8.20 8.58 23.71
N LEU A 283 -8.90 8.32 22.63
CA LEU A 283 -9.95 9.20 22.11
C LEU A 283 -11.10 9.36 23.12
N ALA A 284 -11.66 8.24 23.57
CA ALA A 284 -12.80 8.23 24.48
C ALA A 284 -12.46 8.92 25.83
N TYR A 285 -11.33 8.55 26.42
CA TYR A 285 -10.87 9.12 27.68
C TYR A 285 -10.50 10.61 27.55
N GLY A 286 -9.81 10.99 26.48
CA GLY A 286 -9.41 12.37 26.24
C GLY A 286 -10.62 13.30 26.05
N LEU A 287 -11.64 12.88 25.32
CA LEU A 287 -12.90 13.61 25.16
C LEU A 287 -13.68 13.67 26.48
N TRP A 288 -13.71 12.55 27.25
CA TRP A 288 -14.38 12.51 28.54
C TRP A 288 -13.76 13.45 29.56
N VAL A 289 -12.43 13.47 29.68
CA VAL A 289 -11.72 14.38 30.61
C VAL A 289 -11.99 15.85 30.28
N ARG A 290 -12.12 16.17 28.99
CA ARG A 290 -12.31 17.54 28.50
C ARG A 290 -13.76 17.89 28.15
N ARG A 291 -14.74 17.06 28.59
CA ARG A 291 -16.15 17.25 28.23
C ARG A 291 -16.73 18.59 28.70
N SER A 292 -16.23 19.12 29.82
CA SER A 292 -16.62 20.43 30.36
C SER A 292 -15.68 21.58 29.95
N ALA A 293 -14.63 21.28 29.19
CA ALA A 293 -13.74 22.32 28.68
C ALA A 293 -14.46 23.19 27.64
N PRO A 294 -14.09 24.48 27.52
CA PRO A 294 -14.67 25.35 26.50
C PRO A 294 -14.42 24.77 25.10
N ARG A 295 -15.31 25.11 24.14
CA ARG A 295 -15.21 24.59 22.76
C ARG A 295 -13.89 24.92 22.09
N THR A 296 -13.20 25.99 22.51
CA THR A 296 -11.93 26.46 21.99
C THR A 296 -10.71 25.84 22.67
N ASP A 297 -10.91 24.90 23.62
CA ASP A 297 -9.80 24.18 24.24
C ASP A 297 -9.04 23.35 23.20
N LEU A 298 -7.73 23.64 23.08
CA LEU A 298 -6.88 22.98 22.07
C LEU A 298 -6.72 21.48 22.32
N GLY A 299 -6.68 21.08 23.57
CA GLY A 299 -6.61 19.67 23.89
C GLY A 299 -7.87 18.89 23.50
N ARG A 300 -9.07 19.50 23.65
CA ARG A 300 -10.32 18.94 23.11
C ARG A 300 -10.33 18.94 21.60
N ALA A 301 -9.90 20.05 20.99
CA ALA A 301 -9.86 20.21 19.54
C ALA A 301 -8.97 19.15 18.87
N VAL A 302 -7.80 18.84 19.45
CA VAL A 302 -6.92 17.82 18.86
C VAL A 302 -7.50 16.41 18.98
N HIS A 303 -8.22 16.07 20.06
CA HIS A 303 -8.93 14.78 20.12
C HIS A 303 -10.02 14.68 19.06
N VAL A 304 -10.76 15.78 18.80
CA VAL A 304 -11.73 15.83 17.71
C VAL A 304 -11.03 15.67 16.36
N LEU A 305 -9.94 16.40 16.12
CA LEU A 305 -9.15 16.35 14.89
C LEU A 305 -8.66 14.94 14.58
N LEU A 306 -7.90 14.37 15.51
CA LEU A 306 -7.32 13.03 15.33
C LEU A 306 -8.38 11.94 15.35
N GLY A 307 -9.43 12.10 16.17
CA GLY A 307 -10.54 11.16 16.27
C GLY A 307 -11.37 11.09 14.99
N VAL A 308 -11.79 12.24 14.46
CA VAL A 308 -12.56 12.28 13.20
C VAL A 308 -11.69 11.75 12.04
N TRP A 309 -10.39 12.10 11.99
CA TRP A 309 -9.49 11.59 10.97
C TRP A 309 -9.35 10.06 11.04
N ALA A 310 -9.06 9.51 12.23
CA ALA A 310 -8.97 8.06 12.42
C ALA A 310 -10.27 7.33 12.09
N LEU A 311 -11.43 7.88 12.50
CA LEU A 311 -12.75 7.28 12.23
C LEU A 311 -13.13 7.34 10.75
N THR A 312 -12.89 8.47 10.07
CA THR A 312 -13.12 8.59 8.62
C THR A 312 -12.26 7.59 7.86
N GLY A 313 -10.96 7.52 8.19
CA GLY A 313 -10.05 6.57 7.57
C GLY A 313 -10.42 5.12 7.88
N TRP A 314 -10.76 4.79 9.13
CA TRP A 314 -11.27 3.47 9.49
C TRP A 314 -12.51 3.10 8.68
N ALA A 315 -13.49 3.99 8.58
CA ALA A 315 -14.72 3.73 7.84
C ALA A 315 -14.43 3.47 6.35
N VAL A 316 -13.65 4.34 5.70
CA VAL A 316 -13.33 4.17 4.28
C VAL A 316 -12.50 2.90 4.04
N LEU A 317 -11.44 2.67 4.81
CA LEU A 317 -10.56 1.51 4.64
C LEU A 317 -11.26 0.19 4.97
N SER A 318 -12.19 0.18 5.94
CA SER A 318 -12.91 -1.03 6.35
C SER A 318 -14.01 -1.43 5.37
N PHE A 319 -14.65 -0.48 4.71
CA PHE A 319 -15.84 -0.73 3.89
C PHE A 319 -15.63 -0.56 2.38
N SER A 320 -14.46 -0.08 1.91
CA SER A 320 -14.18 -0.02 0.48
C SER A 320 -14.09 -1.42 -0.13
N GLN A 321 -14.75 -1.62 -1.30
CA GLN A 321 -14.93 -2.92 -1.94
C GLN A 321 -14.01 -3.14 -3.16
N GLY A 322 -13.39 -2.08 -3.69
CA GLY A 322 -12.48 -2.16 -4.83
C GLY A 322 -11.07 -2.61 -4.46
N THR A 323 -10.11 -2.38 -5.36
CA THR A 323 -8.70 -2.70 -5.12
C THR A 323 -8.19 -2.04 -3.84
N PHE A 324 -7.68 -2.84 -2.93
CA PHE A 324 -7.17 -2.42 -1.63
C PHE A 324 -5.76 -2.93 -1.42
N HIS A 325 -4.87 -2.05 -1.04
CA HIS A 325 -3.50 -2.38 -0.66
C HIS A 325 -3.28 -2.13 0.85
N SER A 326 -2.54 -3.02 1.49
CA SER A 326 -2.31 -2.95 2.94
C SER A 326 -1.63 -1.65 3.39
N TYR A 327 -0.80 -1.05 2.54
CA TYR A 327 -0.09 0.20 2.83
C TYR A 327 -0.97 1.47 2.79
N TYR A 328 -2.23 1.39 2.31
CA TYR A 328 -3.20 2.51 2.43
C TYR A 328 -3.46 2.91 3.89
N THR A 329 -3.21 1.99 4.82
CA THR A 329 -3.29 2.26 6.26
C THR A 329 -2.30 3.32 6.75
N SER A 330 -1.28 3.69 5.96
CA SER A 330 -0.37 4.81 6.23
C SER A 330 -1.10 6.14 6.42
N ALA A 331 -2.21 6.34 5.71
CA ALA A 331 -3.04 7.55 5.80
C ALA A 331 -3.67 7.77 7.20
N ILE A 332 -3.84 6.71 7.99
CA ILE A 332 -4.38 6.80 9.36
C ILE A 332 -3.31 6.59 10.45
N ALA A 333 -2.08 6.27 10.10
CA ALA A 333 -1.01 6.06 11.07
C ALA A 333 -0.75 7.29 11.98
N PRO A 334 -0.72 8.53 11.47
CA PRO A 334 -0.52 9.70 12.31
C PRO A 334 -1.60 9.93 13.37
N PRO A 335 -2.91 9.93 13.05
CA PRO A 335 -3.93 10.11 14.07
C PRO A 335 -3.97 8.95 15.08
N VAL A 336 -3.72 7.71 14.65
CA VAL A 336 -3.66 6.55 15.55
C VAL A 336 -2.51 6.69 16.54
N ALA A 337 -1.30 7.05 16.08
CA ALA A 337 -0.14 7.28 16.95
C ALA A 337 -0.38 8.45 17.93
N GLY A 338 -0.96 9.55 17.44
CA GLY A 338 -1.30 10.70 18.27
C GLY A 338 -2.32 10.39 19.37
N LEU A 339 -3.40 9.67 19.04
CA LEU A 339 -4.44 9.25 20.00
C LEU A 339 -3.92 8.21 20.98
N ALA A 340 -3.12 7.24 20.54
CA ALA A 340 -2.50 6.25 21.42
C ALA A 340 -1.57 6.92 22.44
N ALA A 341 -0.77 7.91 22.00
CA ALA A 341 0.09 8.69 22.89
C ALA A 341 -0.72 9.54 23.88
N ALA A 342 -1.78 10.21 23.41
CA ALA A 342 -2.69 10.96 24.27
C ALA A 342 -3.34 10.07 25.33
N GLY A 343 -3.78 8.86 24.90
CA GLY A 343 -4.35 7.84 25.78
C GLY A 343 -3.35 7.37 26.83
N LEU A 344 -2.18 6.93 26.41
CA LEU A 344 -1.16 6.39 27.33
C LEU A 344 -0.76 7.43 28.39
N VAL A 345 -0.41 8.66 27.97
CA VAL A 345 0.03 9.71 28.91
C VAL A 345 -1.13 10.15 29.80
N GLY A 346 -2.31 10.39 29.22
CA GLY A 346 -3.49 10.83 29.98
C GLY A 346 -3.98 9.78 30.97
N LEU A 347 -3.99 8.49 30.60
CA LEU A 347 -4.36 7.39 31.49
C LEU A 347 -3.35 7.22 32.63
N VAL A 348 -2.04 7.32 32.35
CA VAL A 348 -1.00 7.26 33.39
C VAL A 348 -1.16 8.40 34.42
N GLU A 349 -1.44 9.62 33.96
CA GLU A 349 -1.69 10.76 34.84
C GLU A 349 -3.01 10.61 35.62
N GLY A 350 -4.06 10.17 34.95
CA GLY A 350 -5.37 9.92 35.56
C GLY A 350 -5.36 8.77 36.55
N ALA A 351 -4.62 7.70 36.29
CA ALA A 351 -4.48 6.54 37.17
C ALA A 351 -3.86 6.91 38.54
N ARG A 352 -3.05 7.96 38.58
CA ARG A 352 -2.51 8.47 39.87
C ARG A 352 -3.58 9.06 40.77
N ARG A 353 -4.68 9.55 40.20
CA ARG A 353 -5.75 10.26 40.90
C ARG A 353 -7.00 9.41 41.13
N ARG A 354 -7.34 8.51 40.19
CA ARG A 354 -8.62 7.77 40.20
C ARG A 354 -8.38 6.28 39.96
N THR A 355 -8.96 5.40 40.82
CA THR A 355 -8.78 3.95 40.75
C THR A 355 -9.36 3.35 39.46
N TRP A 356 -10.55 3.81 39.03
CA TRP A 356 -11.15 3.31 37.80
C TRP A 356 -10.29 3.62 36.53
N VAL A 357 -9.54 4.74 36.56
CA VAL A 357 -8.60 5.06 35.45
C VAL A 357 -7.41 4.12 35.47
N ALA A 358 -6.96 3.68 36.65
CA ALA A 358 -5.94 2.65 36.74
C ALA A 358 -6.44 1.31 36.17
N GLY A 359 -7.70 0.96 36.41
CA GLY A 359 -8.36 -0.18 35.79
C GLY A 359 -8.44 -0.04 34.25
N LEU A 360 -8.82 1.14 33.79
CA LEU A 360 -8.89 1.42 32.33
C LEU A 360 -7.50 1.34 31.67
N LEU A 361 -6.46 1.87 32.32
CA LEU A 361 -5.07 1.75 31.84
C LEU A 361 -4.63 0.29 31.79
N ALA A 362 -4.86 -0.47 32.86
CA ALA A 362 -4.51 -1.88 32.92
C ALA A 362 -5.23 -2.69 31.84
N GLY A 363 -6.53 -2.47 31.65
CA GLY A 363 -7.31 -3.10 30.60
C GLY A 363 -6.83 -2.73 29.18
N SER A 364 -6.48 -1.46 28.96
CA SER A 364 -5.94 -0.99 27.68
C SER A 364 -4.60 -1.65 27.34
N LEU A 365 -3.70 -1.75 28.32
CA LEU A 365 -2.41 -2.42 28.16
C LEU A 365 -2.58 -3.92 27.92
N GLY A 366 -3.49 -4.56 28.66
CA GLY A 366 -3.82 -5.97 28.47
C GLY A 366 -4.36 -6.26 27.07
N LEU A 367 -5.33 -5.45 26.59
CA LEU A 367 -5.91 -5.60 25.25
C LEU A 367 -4.87 -5.34 24.15
N THR A 368 -4.02 -4.31 24.33
CA THR A 368 -2.95 -4.00 23.36
C THR A 368 -1.93 -5.13 23.29
N GLY A 369 -1.52 -5.67 24.45
CA GLY A 369 -0.59 -6.80 24.52
C GLY A 369 -1.17 -8.10 23.95
N TRP A 370 -2.46 -8.38 24.23
CA TRP A 370 -3.16 -9.51 23.63
C TRP A 370 -3.25 -9.41 22.10
N LEU A 371 -3.58 -8.22 21.59
CA LEU A 371 -3.59 -7.99 20.14
C LEU A 371 -2.20 -8.18 19.54
N ALA A 372 -1.16 -7.64 20.19
CA ALA A 372 0.21 -7.82 19.73
C ALA A 372 0.65 -9.30 19.78
N PHE A 373 0.22 -10.06 20.80
CA PHE A 373 0.41 -11.51 20.86
C PHE A 373 -0.24 -12.22 19.66
N SER A 374 -1.47 -11.85 19.31
CA SER A 374 -2.20 -12.43 18.18
C SER A 374 -1.50 -12.11 16.84
N LEU A 375 -1.17 -10.83 16.59
CA LEU A 375 -0.50 -10.40 15.36
C LEU A 375 0.89 -11.03 15.16
N LEU A 376 1.66 -11.23 16.24
CA LEU A 376 2.93 -11.95 16.18
C LEU A 376 2.73 -13.44 15.94
N GLY A 377 1.57 -13.99 16.31
CA GLY A 377 1.17 -15.37 16.04
C GLY A 377 0.90 -15.64 14.55
N ASP A 378 0.51 -14.63 13.79
CA ASP A 378 0.27 -14.74 12.33
C ASP A 378 1.56 -14.94 11.53
N ALA A 379 2.74 -14.75 12.13
CA ALA A 379 4.05 -15.00 11.54
C ALA A 379 4.87 -15.98 12.40
N PRO A 380 4.51 -17.27 12.47
CA PRO A 380 5.06 -18.23 13.45
C PRO A 380 6.56 -18.48 13.31
N GLY A 381 7.13 -18.30 12.12
CA GLY A 381 8.57 -18.38 11.87
C GLY A 381 9.37 -17.15 12.29
N PHE A 382 8.70 -16.06 12.66
CA PHE A 382 9.34 -14.81 13.00
C PHE A 382 9.27 -14.54 14.50
N VAL A 383 10.45 -14.59 15.17
CA VAL A 383 10.63 -14.29 16.62
C VAL A 383 9.50 -14.82 17.52
N GLY A 384 9.10 -16.08 17.35
CA GLY A 384 7.93 -16.68 18.02
C GLY A 384 7.91 -16.56 19.56
N TRP A 385 9.07 -16.37 20.20
CA TRP A 385 9.19 -16.11 21.64
C TRP A 385 8.69 -14.70 22.02
N LEU A 386 8.79 -13.71 21.11
CA LEU A 386 8.47 -12.31 21.41
C LEU A 386 6.99 -12.12 21.76
N ARG A 387 6.08 -12.88 21.15
CA ARG A 387 4.65 -12.81 21.48
C ARG A 387 4.38 -13.07 22.96
N TRP A 388 5.10 -14.03 23.57
CA TRP A 388 4.97 -14.35 24.99
C TRP A 388 5.59 -13.27 25.87
N VAL A 389 6.72 -12.68 25.46
CA VAL A 389 7.34 -11.56 26.17
C VAL A 389 6.41 -10.35 26.18
N VAL A 390 5.79 -10.01 25.06
CA VAL A 390 4.84 -8.88 24.94
C VAL A 390 3.60 -9.13 25.79
N LEU A 391 3.03 -10.34 25.78
CA LEU A 391 1.87 -10.70 26.60
C LEU A 391 2.22 -10.67 28.09
N GLY A 392 3.35 -11.26 28.48
CA GLY A 392 3.84 -11.24 29.87
C GLY A 392 4.13 -9.83 30.37
N ALA A 393 4.73 -8.99 29.51
CA ALA A 393 4.97 -7.58 29.81
C ALA A 393 3.65 -6.80 29.98
N ALA A 394 2.65 -7.05 29.14
CA ALA A 394 1.32 -6.43 29.28
C ALA A 394 0.64 -6.83 30.59
N ALA A 395 0.69 -8.12 30.95
CA ALA A 395 0.17 -8.62 32.21
C ALA A 395 0.91 -8.01 33.43
N LEU A 396 2.25 -7.98 33.38
CA LEU A 396 3.07 -7.36 34.41
C LEU A 396 2.76 -5.86 34.55
N ALA A 397 2.64 -5.13 33.45
CA ALA A 397 2.29 -3.71 33.49
C ALA A 397 0.90 -3.49 34.10
N ALA A 398 -0.10 -4.29 33.73
CA ALA A 398 -1.45 -4.21 34.28
C ALA A 398 -1.47 -4.50 35.78
N VAL A 399 -0.83 -5.58 36.23
CA VAL A 399 -0.71 -5.94 37.66
C VAL A 399 0.03 -4.86 38.43
N ALA A 400 1.17 -4.36 37.94
CA ALA A 400 1.96 -3.33 38.60
C ALA A 400 1.20 -1.99 38.75
N VAL A 401 0.39 -1.62 37.73
CA VAL A 401 -0.50 -0.44 37.78
C VAL A 401 -1.56 -0.60 38.89
N LEU A 402 -2.20 -1.77 38.99
CA LEU A 402 -3.24 -2.04 39.97
C LEU A 402 -2.65 -2.21 41.40
N ALA A 403 -1.58 -3.00 41.54
CA ALA A 403 -0.89 -3.21 42.82
C ALA A 403 -0.33 -1.90 43.38
N GLY A 404 0.15 -1.00 42.53
CA GLY A 404 0.63 0.32 42.95
C GLY A 404 -0.42 1.21 43.62
N ARG A 405 -1.71 0.80 43.63
CA ARG A 405 -2.80 1.51 44.33
C ARG A 405 -2.92 1.10 45.78
N VAL A 406 -2.50 -0.10 46.15
CA VAL A 406 -2.69 -0.69 47.46
C VAL A 406 -1.42 -0.77 48.32
N VAL A 407 -0.25 -0.54 47.70
CA VAL A 407 1.05 -0.65 48.36
C VAL A 407 1.60 0.69 48.87
N GLY A 408 2.50 0.63 49.86
CA GLY A 408 3.17 1.80 50.43
C GLY A 408 4.09 2.53 49.41
N ARG A 409 4.46 3.78 49.74
CA ARG A 409 5.15 4.73 48.87
C ARG A 409 6.48 4.22 48.30
N ARG A 410 7.22 3.43 49.05
CA ARG A 410 8.54 2.87 48.63
C ARG A 410 8.37 1.81 47.56
N ILE A 411 7.46 0.84 47.77
CA ILE A 411 7.14 -0.23 46.80
C ILE A 411 6.49 0.35 45.56
N ARG A 412 5.62 1.36 45.71
CA ARG A 412 4.94 2.04 44.58
C ARG A 412 5.89 2.68 43.58
N ARG A 413 7.06 3.19 44.00
CA ARG A 413 8.06 3.73 43.07
C ARG A 413 8.67 2.63 42.18
N GLY A 414 9.05 1.49 42.80
CA GLY A 414 9.57 0.33 42.06
C GLY A 414 8.55 -0.24 41.07
N LEU A 415 7.29 -0.44 41.53
CA LEU A 415 6.19 -0.89 40.66
C LEU A 415 5.90 0.10 39.53
N GLY A 416 6.02 1.40 39.78
CA GLY A 416 5.83 2.43 38.75
C GLY A 416 6.88 2.35 37.63
N LEU A 417 8.15 2.08 37.97
CA LEU A 417 9.22 1.87 36.98
C LEU A 417 9.00 0.54 36.25
N ALA A 418 8.69 -0.55 36.96
CA ALA A 418 8.38 -1.83 36.36
C ALA A 418 7.19 -1.74 35.38
N ALA A 419 6.11 -1.05 35.79
CA ALA A 419 4.94 -0.80 34.94
C ALA A 419 5.30 -0.01 33.69
N LEU A 420 6.16 1.00 33.81
CA LEU A 420 6.58 1.83 32.67
C LEU A 420 7.39 1.03 31.66
N LEU A 421 8.38 0.26 32.12
CA LEU A 421 9.22 -0.58 31.27
C LEU A 421 8.40 -1.69 30.60
N ALA A 422 7.57 -2.37 31.38
CA ALA A 422 6.70 -3.43 30.88
C ALA A 422 5.65 -2.88 29.88
N ALA A 423 5.02 -1.74 30.17
CA ALA A 423 4.12 -1.07 29.22
C ALA A 423 4.84 -0.66 27.93
N GLY A 424 6.09 -0.17 28.03
CA GLY A 424 6.92 0.10 26.88
C GLY A 424 7.07 -1.15 25.99
N ILE A 425 7.49 -2.28 26.57
CA ILE A 425 7.62 -3.55 25.82
C ILE A 425 6.28 -3.99 25.23
N ALA A 426 5.19 -3.91 25.99
CA ALA A 426 3.86 -4.33 25.55
C ALA A 426 3.36 -3.50 24.35
N VAL A 427 3.60 -2.18 24.34
CA VAL A 427 3.08 -1.26 23.31
C VAL A 427 3.97 -1.21 22.06
N VAL A 428 5.31 -1.23 22.25
CA VAL A 428 6.22 -1.03 21.11
C VAL A 428 6.97 -2.29 20.68
N GLY A 429 6.95 -3.38 21.46
CA GLY A 429 7.72 -4.60 21.15
C GLY A 429 7.33 -5.22 19.81
N GLY A 430 6.04 -5.44 19.59
CA GLY A 430 5.51 -6.00 18.33
C GLY A 430 5.76 -5.09 17.12
N PRO A 431 5.27 -3.84 17.12
CA PRO A 431 5.48 -2.93 15.99
C PRO A 431 6.97 -2.67 15.71
N SER A 432 7.83 -2.58 16.73
CA SER A 432 9.28 -2.44 16.53
C SER A 432 9.90 -3.64 15.83
N ALA A 433 9.50 -4.86 16.21
CA ALA A 433 9.99 -6.07 15.57
C ALA A 433 9.61 -6.10 14.07
N TYR A 434 8.35 -5.75 13.73
CA TYR A 434 7.91 -5.63 12.35
C TYR A 434 8.62 -4.51 11.60
N ALA A 435 8.81 -3.34 12.22
CA ALA A 435 9.56 -2.24 11.64
C ALA A 435 11.03 -2.64 11.35
N ILE A 436 11.70 -3.31 12.30
CA ILE A 436 13.07 -3.80 12.12
C ILE A 436 13.13 -4.85 11.02
N ALA A 437 12.19 -5.80 10.99
CA ALA A 437 12.12 -6.80 9.93
C ALA A 437 12.00 -6.14 8.54
N THR A 438 11.17 -5.08 8.42
CA THR A 438 11.03 -4.30 7.19
C THR A 438 12.34 -3.66 6.73
N LEU A 439 13.27 -3.35 7.65
CA LEU A 439 14.59 -2.83 7.31
C LEU A 439 15.53 -3.90 6.75
N GLY A 440 15.32 -5.16 7.13
CA GLY A 440 16.24 -6.26 6.87
C GLY A 440 16.14 -6.90 5.48
N HIS A 441 15.10 -6.57 4.69
CA HIS A 441 14.92 -7.14 3.35
C HIS A 441 14.36 -6.13 2.35
N GLY A 442 14.71 -6.31 1.08
CA GLY A 442 14.20 -5.49 -0.02
C GLY A 442 12.73 -5.77 -0.28
N GLN A 443 12.00 -4.73 -0.60
CA GLN A 443 10.62 -4.79 -1.07
C GLN A 443 10.57 -4.49 -2.56
N SER A 444 9.70 -5.19 -3.30
CA SER A 444 9.53 -4.97 -4.73
C SER A 444 8.07 -5.18 -5.13
N GLY A 445 7.69 -4.65 -6.31
CA GLY A 445 6.36 -4.83 -6.87
C GLY A 445 5.36 -3.75 -6.46
N SER A 446 4.07 -4.01 -6.72
CA SER A 446 3.00 -3.03 -6.53
C SER A 446 2.32 -3.08 -5.15
N ASP A 447 2.56 -4.12 -4.37
CA ASP A 447 1.92 -4.33 -3.06
C ASP A 447 2.92 -4.70 -1.96
N PRO A 448 3.80 -3.76 -1.55
CA PRO A 448 4.75 -3.99 -0.48
C PRO A 448 4.03 -4.13 0.87
N THR A 449 4.56 -4.98 1.76
CA THR A 449 4.03 -5.19 3.10
C THR A 449 5.12 -5.04 4.15
N ALA A 450 4.81 -4.34 5.26
CA ALA A 450 5.73 -4.25 6.38
C ALA A 450 5.73 -5.54 7.22
N GLY A 451 6.86 -5.83 7.82
CA GLY A 451 7.04 -7.01 8.67
C GLY A 451 8.00 -8.03 8.08
N PRO A 452 8.02 -9.25 8.60
CA PRO A 452 8.87 -10.33 8.09
C PRO A 452 8.43 -10.76 6.67
N VAL A 453 9.33 -11.42 5.93
CA VAL A 453 9.04 -11.95 4.61
C VAL A 453 7.81 -12.88 4.66
N GLY A 454 6.82 -12.61 3.83
CA GLY A 454 5.56 -13.35 3.80
C GLY A 454 4.48 -12.83 4.77
N ALA A 455 4.77 -11.82 5.59
CA ALA A 455 3.73 -11.16 6.38
C ALA A 455 2.64 -10.58 5.47
N GLY A 456 1.37 -10.80 5.80
CA GLY A 456 0.25 -10.32 4.99
C GLY A 456 -0.11 -11.20 3.78
N ARG A 457 0.65 -12.24 3.48
CA ARG A 457 0.23 -13.28 2.55
C ARG A 457 -0.50 -14.35 3.35
N GLY A 458 -1.82 -14.45 3.20
CA GLY A 458 -2.60 -15.50 3.84
C GLY A 458 -1.94 -16.86 3.58
N SER A 459 -1.35 -17.47 4.60
CA SER A 459 -0.86 -18.85 4.51
C SER A 459 -2.09 -19.75 4.35
N ALA A 460 -2.30 -20.26 3.16
CA ALA A 460 -3.16 -21.41 2.95
C ALA A 460 -2.46 -22.63 3.57
N GLY A 461 -2.40 -22.69 4.90
CA GLY A 461 -1.91 -23.81 5.69
C GLY A 461 -3.01 -24.24 6.68
N PRO A 462 -3.28 -25.56 6.83
CA PRO A 462 -4.27 -26.04 7.79
C PRO A 462 -3.70 -25.85 9.21
N GLY A 463 -4.22 -24.86 9.97
CA GLY A 463 -3.89 -24.73 11.39
C GLY A 463 -3.81 -23.32 12.00
N ALA A 464 -4.03 -22.25 11.26
CA ALA A 464 -4.10 -20.90 11.86
C ALA A 464 -5.46 -20.72 12.55
N GLY A 465 -5.46 -20.71 13.89
CA GLY A 465 -6.65 -20.49 14.72
C GLY A 465 -7.33 -19.18 14.35
N ARG A 466 -8.47 -19.26 13.70
CA ARG A 466 -9.37 -18.16 13.42
C ARG A 466 -9.86 -17.58 14.75
N LEU A 467 -9.68 -16.27 14.95
CA LEU A 467 -10.58 -15.49 15.79
C LEU A 467 -11.93 -15.41 15.05
N ALA A 468 -12.69 -16.51 15.10
CA ALA A 468 -14.07 -16.52 14.63
C ALA A 468 -14.91 -15.83 15.71
N PHE A 469 -15.13 -14.53 15.57
CA PHE A 469 -16.33 -13.92 16.11
C PHE A 469 -17.48 -14.47 15.28
N ALA A 470 -18.31 -15.32 15.90
CA ALA A 470 -19.50 -15.88 15.29
C ALA A 470 -20.38 -14.76 14.78
N ASP A 471 -20.48 -14.62 13.47
CA ASP A 471 -21.43 -13.73 12.81
C ASP A 471 -22.80 -14.39 12.88
N GLY A 472 -23.61 -13.98 13.86
CA GLY A 472 -24.98 -14.40 14.06
C GLY A 472 -25.91 -13.70 13.08
N GLY A 473 -26.14 -14.32 11.93
CA GLY A 473 -27.07 -13.75 10.95
C GLY A 473 -27.55 -14.74 9.91
N GLY A 474 -28.36 -15.71 10.28
CA GLY A 474 -29.00 -16.61 9.32
C GLY A 474 -30.17 -17.38 9.95
N ARG A 475 -31.37 -16.99 9.61
CA ARG A 475 -32.65 -17.54 10.02
C ARG A 475 -32.78 -19.05 9.82
N GLY A 476 -33.35 -19.74 10.84
CA GLY A 476 -34.29 -20.83 10.63
C GLY A 476 -33.87 -22.20 11.10
N GLY A 477 -34.54 -22.74 12.10
CA GLY A 477 -34.72 -24.17 12.27
C GLY A 477 -34.27 -24.74 13.61
N PHE A 478 -35.16 -24.69 14.61
CA PHE A 478 -35.16 -25.55 15.79
C PHE A 478 -35.30 -27.01 15.36
N GLY A 479 -34.45 -27.90 15.91
CA GLY A 479 -34.64 -29.33 15.77
C GLY A 479 -33.57 -30.20 16.43
N ALA A 480 -33.86 -30.56 17.66
CA ALA A 480 -33.51 -31.83 18.32
C ALA A 480 -32.06 -32.28 18.53
N VAL A 481 -31.71 -32.15 19.78
CA VAL A 481 -30.75 -32.89 20.60
C VAL A 481 -31.07 -34.42 20.61
N PHE A 482 -30.01 -35.20 20.88
CA PHE A 482 -29.88 -36.62 21.26
C PHE A 482 -29.40 -37.63 20.18
N GLY A 483 -28.16 -38.01 20.32
CA GLY A 483 -27.75 -39.31 20.87
C GLY A 483 -27.46 -40.39 19.83
N ARG A 484 -26.23 -40.84 19.77
CA ARG A 484 -25.82 -42.19 20.14
C ARG A 484 -24.46 -42.58 19.59
N ARG A 485 -23.67 -43.09 20.50
CA ARG A 485 -22.42 -43.86 20.27
C ARG A 485 -22.70 -45.22 19.68
N GLY A 486 -21.66 -45.74 18.94
CA GLY A 486 -21.31 -47.14 18.88
C GLY A 486 -21.23 -47.74 17.49
N PRO A 487 -20.55 -48.89 17.39
CA PRO A 487 -19.08 -48.98 17.25
C PRO A 487 -18.66 -49.76 15.97
N ALA A 488 -17.35 -49.72 15.70
CA ALA A 488 -16.43 -50.69 15.08
C ALA A 488 -16.94 -51.79 14.11
N GLY A 489 -16.14 -51.98 13.04
CA GLY A 489 -16.04 -53.31 12.46
C GLY A 489 -15.69 -53.41 10.99
N ALA A 490 -14.55 -54.09 10.75
CA ALA A 490 -14.18 -54.96 9.65
C ALA A 490 -13.54 -54.35 8.39
N GLU A 491 -12.24 -54.42 8.33
CA GLU A 491 -11.36 -55.35 7.59
C GLU A 491 -11.87 -55.92 6.24
N ARG A 492 -11.07 -55.69 5.17
CA ARG A 492 -10.28 -56.66 4.37
C ARG A 492 -10.09 -56.23 2.91
N PRO A 493 -9.23 -56.87 2.15
CA PRO A 493 -7.76 -56.81 2.13
C PRO A 493 -7.16 -56.60 0.70
N ASP A 494 -5.84 -56.42 0.70
CA ASP A 494 -4.77 -56.81 -0.22
C ASP A 494 -5.00 -57.16 -1.69
N ARG A 495 -4.10 -56.65 -2.51
CA ARG A 495 -3.19 -57.28 -3.50
C ARG A 495 -2.40 -56.20 -4.19
N GLY A 496 -1.11 -56.12 -4.13
CA GLY A 496 -0.03 -57.09 -4.27
C GLY A 496 0.70 -56.87 -5.57
N SER A 497 1.95 -56.59 -5.49
CA SER A 497 3.16 -57.02 -6.20
C SER A 497 4.05 -55.80 -6.58
N ALA A 498 5.20 -55.75 -6.06
CA ALA A 498 6.44 -56.50 -6.18
C ALA A 498 7.44 -55.82 -7.13
N GLY A 499 8.60 -55.61 -6.60
CA GLY A 499 9.91 -55.75 -7.14
C GLY A 499 10.69 -54.44 -7.26
N GLY A 500 11.69 -54.15 -6.52
CA GLY A 500 12.96 -54.78 -6.21
C GLY A 500 14.01 -53.83 -6.73
N GLY A 501 14.96 -53.41 -5.97
CA GLY A 501 16.19 -53.87 -5.59
C GLY A 501 17.21 -52.73 -5.38
N SER A 502 17.78 -52.71 -4.19
CA SER A 502 19.22 -52.59 -3.86
C SER A 502 19.98 -51.27 -4.03
N ALA A 503 20.40 -50.75 -2.91
CA ALA A 503 21.57 -49.93 -2.64
C ALA A 503 22.90 -50.76 -2.86
N PRO A 504 24.17 -50.24 -2.64
CA PRO A 504 24.63 -49.18 -1.73
C PRO A 504 25.88 -48.40 -2.22
N GLY A 505 26.36 -47.47 -1.42
CA GLY A 505 27.79 -47.20 -1.29
C GLY A 505 28.27 -45.76 -1.40
N SER A 506 28.46 -45.15 -0.25
CA SER A 506 29.65 -44.41 0.25
C SER A 506 30.43 -43.47 -0.70
N THR A 507 30.68 -42.27 -0.32
CA THR A 507 31.88 -41.83 0.45
C THR A 507 31.89 -40.29 0.63
N ALA A 508 32.39 -39.87 1.76
CA ALA A 508 32.62 -38.49 2.17
C ALA A 508 33.71 -37.79 1.33
N ALA A 509 33.49 -36.52 1.03
CA ALA A 509 34.58 -35.58 0.80
C ALA A 509 34.25 -34.20 1.35
N ARG A 510 35.03 -33.77 2.30
CA ARG A 510 35.14 -32.39 2.80
C ARG A 510 35.65 -31.48 1.69
N SER A 511 35.06 -30.30 1.56
CA SER A 511 35.82 -29.15 1.06
C SER A 511 35.26 -27.83 1.59
N LEU A 512 36.16 -26.94 1.83
CA LEU A 512 36.15 -25.63 2.47
C LEU A 512 35.46 -24.53 1.64
N PRO A 513 35.24 -23.34 2.23
CA PRO A 513 34.27 -22.36 1.78
C PRO A 513 34.87 -21.32 0.82
N GLY A 514 34.08 -20.80 -0.06
CA GLY A 514 34.37 -19.63 -0.86
C GLY A 514 33.42 -19.48 -2.04
N GLY A 515 32.74 -18.35 -2.10
CA GLY A 515 32.11 -17.91 -3.34
C GLY A 515 30.63 -17.57 -3.22
N ASP A 516 30.37 -16.28 -3.11
CA ASP A 516 29.06 -15.64 -3.20
C ASP A 516 28.27 -16.11 -4.42
N GLY A 517 27.21 -16.85 -4.17
CA GLY A 517 26.20 -17.21 -5.14
C GLY A 517 24.82 -16.92 -4.55
N ALA A 518 24.27 -15.77 -4.84
CA ALA A 518 22.91 -15.42 -4.49
C ALA A 518 21.93 -16.41 -5.12
N GLY A 519 21.50 -17.40 -4.36
CA GLY A 519 20.42 -18.29 -4.70
C GLY A 519 19.09 -17.54 -4.69
N PHE A 520 18.58 -17.17 -5.88
CA PHE A 520 17.25 -16.62 -6.04
C PHE A 520 16.21 -17.71 -5.79
N GLY A 521 15.57 -17.67 -4.60
CA GLY A 521 14.40 -18.46 -4.28
C GLY A 521 13.26 -18.14 -5.23
N ARG A 522 12.75 -19.15 -5.95
CA ARG A 522 11.53 -19.11 -6.76
C ARG A 522 10.32 -18.82 -5.86
N GLY A 523 9.95 -17.55 -5.78
CA GLY A 523 8.66 -17.10 -5.26
C GLY A 523 8.03 -16.21 -6.32
N ALA A 524 7.20 -16.78 -7.20
CA ALA A 524 6.41 -16.02 -8.16
C ALA A 524 5.33 -15.20 -7.42
N GLY A 525 5.73 -14.04 -6.87
CA GLY A 525 4.85 -12.96 -6.48
C GLY A 525 4.82 -11.95 -7.60
N LEU A 526 3.68 -11.31 -7.82
CA LEU A 526 3.42 -10.20 -8.76
C LEU A 526 4.28 -8.96 -8.44
N GLY A 527 5.59 -9.05 -8.59
CA GLY A 527 6.52 -7.98 -8.31
C GLY A 527 7.65 -8.00 -9.32
N GLY A 528 7.95 -6.86 -9.92
CA GLY A 528 8.90 -6.64 -10.99
C GLY A 528 10.13 -7.53 -10.90
N ALA A 529 10.16 -8.57 -11.71
CA ALA A 529 11.37 -9.32 -11.95
C ALA A 529 12.40 -8.35 -12.56
N ALA A 530 13.65 -8.46 -12.17
CA ALA A 530 14.72 -7.74 -12.85
C ALA A 530 14.66 -8.09 -14.34
N ALA A 531 14.97 -7.11 -15.21
CA ALA A 531 15.06 -7.37 -16.64
C ALA A 531 16.09 -8.47 -16.88
N ASP A 532 15.79 -9.36 -17.81
CA ASP A 532 16.75 -10.37 -18.25
C ASP A 532 18.01 -9.68 -18.80
N PRO A 533 19.19 -9.88 -18.23
CA PRO A 533 20.42 -9.25 -18.69
C PRO A 533 20.76 -9.61 -20.14
N GLN A 534 20.43 -10.83 -20.60
CA GLN A 534 20.69 -11.27 -21.97
C GLN A 534 19.80 -10.52 -22.96
N LEU A 535 18.52 -10.38 -22.63
CA LEU A 535 17.59 -9.55 -23.42
C LEU A 535 18.09 -8.11 -23.53
N VAL A 536 18.47 -7.50 -22.41
CA VAL A 536 18.96 -6.10 -22.40
C VAL A 536 20.23 -5.95 -23.23
N ALA A 537 21.18 -6.90 -23.12
CA ALA A 537 22.41 -6.90 -23.91
C ALA A 537 22.12 -7.06 -25.40
N PHE A 538 21.24 -8.00 -25.76
CA PHE A 538 20.80 -8.22 -27.15
C PHE A 538 20.17 -6.94 -27.73
N LEU A 539 19.18 -6.36 -27.05
CA LEU A 539 18.50 -5.16 -27.52
C LEU A 539 19.44 -3.96 -27.71
N ARG A 540 20.44 -3.82 -26.80
CA ARG A 540 21.45 -2.75 -26.92
C ARG A 540 22.38 -2.95 -28.13
N SER A 541 22.81 -4.18 -28.38
CA SER A 541 23.72 -4.49 -29.49
C SER A 541 23.06 -4.45 -30.88
N HIS A 542 21.73 -4.60 -30.93
CA HIS A 542 20.95 -4.60 -32.17
C HIS A 542 19.98 -3.40 -32.26
N ARG A 543 20.30 -2.29 -31.59
CA ARG A 543 19.45 -1.09 -31.62
C ARG A 543 19.44 -0.40 -32.98
N ASP A 544 20.54 -0.50 -33.73
CA ASP A 544 20.71 -0.04 -35.14
C ASP A 544 20.20 1.40 -35.39
N GLY A 545 20.45 2.31 -34.41
CA GLY A 545 20.04 3.70 -34.51
C GLY A 545 18.59 4.01 -34.14
N ALA A 546 17.77 3.01 -33.78
CA ALA A 546 16.39 3.23 -33.36
C ALA A 546 16.30 4.17 -32.14
N GLU A 547 15.26 5.01 -32.12
CA GLU A 547 14.98 5.92 -31.00
C GLU A 547 14.61 5.15 -29.73
N TYR A 548 13.79 4.12 -29.87
CA TYR A 548 13.32 3.27 -28.78
C TYR A 548 13.99 1.91 -28.80
N LEU A 549 14.40 1.44 -27.62
CA LEU A 549 15.07 0.16 -27.47
C LEU A 549 14.14 -1.01 -27.77
N VAL A 550 12.91 -0.93 -27.25
CA VAL A 550 11.86 -1.94 -27.41
C VAL A 550 10.50 -1.32 -27.05
N ALA A 551 9.42 -1.82 -27.64
CA ALA A 551 8.07 -1.63 -27.14
C ALA A 551 7.63 -2.89 -26.38
N ALA A 552 7.30 -2.77 -25.10
CA ALA A 552 6.99 -3.92 -24.23
C ALA A 552 5.59 -3.79 -23.60
N THR A 553 4.88 -4.91 -23.48
CA THR A 553 3.50 -4.95 -22.95
C THR A 553 3.49 -4.76 -21.43
N GLY A 554 2.90 -3.64 -21.00
CA GLY A 554 2.72 -3.29 -19.58
C GLY A 554 3.98 -2.82 -18.88
N SER A 555 3.79 -1.99 -17.85
CA SER A 555 4.89 -1.37 -17.11
C SER A 555 5.74 -2.37 -16.31
N GLN A 556 5.17 -3.52 -15.95
CA GLN A 556 5.90 -4.55 -15.19
C GLN A 556 7.00 -5.21 -16.03
N VAL A 557 6.92 -5.13 -17.36
CA VAL A 557 7.94 -5.61 -18.29
C VAL A 557 8.80 -4.44 -18.79
N ALA A 558 8.17 -3.36 -19.23
CA ALA A 558 8.86 -2.20 -19.80
C ALA A 558 9.76 -1.48 -18.78
N GLY A 559 9.26 -1.26 -17.56
CA GLY A 559 9.97 -0.53 -16.52
C GLY A 559 11.33 -1.12 -16.15
N PRO A 560 11.43 -2.41 -15.81
CA PRO A 560 12.72 -3.08 -15.57
C PRO A 560 13.71 -2.95 -16.73
N ILE A 561 13.25 -3.08 -17.98
CA ILE A 561 14.10 -2.94 -19.17
C ILE A 561 14.62 -1.51 -19.30
N GLN A 562 13.77 -0.50 -19.14
CA GLN A 562 14.17 0.91 -19.15
C GLN A 562 15.21 1.20 -18.06
N LEU A 563 14.96 0.77 -16.82
CA LEU A 563 15.85 0.99 -15.68
C LEU A 563 17.21 0.31 -15.86
N ALA A 564 17.25 -0.92 -16.39
CA ALA A 564 18.48 -1.67 -16.63
C ALA A 564 19.25 -1.14 -17.83
N SER A 565 18.55 -0.70 -18.90
CA SER A 565 19.19 -0.20 -20.11
C SER A 565 19.55 1.28 -20.04
N GLY A 566 18.83 2.09 -19.26
CA GLY A 566 18.93 3.55 -19.28
C GLY A 566 18.45 4.18 -20.62
N ALA A 567 17.85 3.38 -21.52
CA ALA A 567 17.41 3.77 -22.83
C ALA A 567 15.87 3.92 -22.87
N PRO A 568 15.32 4.73 -23.80
CA PRO A 568 13.88 4.86 -23.97
C PRO A 568 13.23 3.52 -24.34
N VAL A 569 12.19 3.14 -23.60
CA VAL A 569 11.35 1.97 -23.81
C VAL A 569 9.90 2.44 -23.92
N ILE A 570 9.12 1.85 -24.80
CA ILE A 570 7.70 2.15 -24.93
C ILE A 570 6.90 1.18 -24.06
N THR A 571 6.20 1.71 -23.06
CA THR A 571 5.24 0.95 -22.24
C THR A 571 3.92 0.83 -23.00
N MET A 572 3.71 -0.29 -23.69
CA MET A 572 2.45 -0.54 -24.40
C MET A 572 1.34 -0.88 -23.41
N GLY A 573 0.26 -0.09 -23.43
CA GLY A 573 -0.93 -0.38 -22.65
C GLY A 573 -0.84 0.01 -21.18
N GLY A 574 0.08 0.88 -20.79
CA GLY A 574 0.16 1.44 -19.44
C GLY A 574 0.51 0.43 -18.36
N PHE A 575 -0.04 0.61 -17.16
CA PHE A 575 0.30 -0.23 -15.99
C PHE A 575 0.00 -1.71 -16.23
N MET A 576 -1.22 -2.03 -16.71
CA MET A 576 -1.71 -3.40 -16.89
C MET A 576 -1.56 -3.94 -18.31
N GLY A 577 -1.08 -3.15 -19.26
CA GLY A 577 -1.02 -3.53 -20.68
C GLY A 577 -2.34 -3.37 -21.43
N ALA A 578 -3.37 -2.79 -20.81
CA ALA A 578 -4.73 -2.70 -21.34
C ALA A 578 -5.09 -1.34 -21.97
N ASP A 579 -4.33 -0.28 -21.68
CA ASP A 579 -4.58 1.06 -22.23
C ASP A 579 -4.41 1.07 -23.76
N PRO A 580 -5.21 1.86 -24.50
CA PRO A 580 -5.17 1.87 -25.97
C PRO A 580 -4.00 2.70 -26.56
N ALA A 581 -2.92 2.90 -25.83
CA ALA A 581 -1.75 3.66 -26.27
C ALA A 581 -0.44 2.84 -26.14
N PRO A 582 0.47 2.93 -27.12
CA PRO A 582 0.24 3.52 -28.45
C PRO A 582 -0.80 2.74 -29.27
N SER A 583 -1.43 3.40 -30.26
CA SER A 583 -2.31 2.71 -31.21
C SER A 583 -1.51 1.84 -32.18
N VAL A 584 -2.19 0.92 -32.90
CA VAL A 584 -1.53 0.13 -33.97
C VAL A 584 -0.90 1.06 -35.01
N ALA A 585 -1.62 2.07 -35.49
CA ALA A 585 -1.09 3.03 -36.46
C ALA A 585 0.14 3.81 -35.94
N ALA A 586 0.20 4.10 -34.64
CA ALA A 586 1.39 4.72 -34.06
C ALA A 586 2.59 3.76 -34.03
N LEU A 587 2.37 2.46 -33.73
CA LEU A 587 3.43 1.44 -33.80
C LEU A 587 3.93 1.24 -35.21
N GLU A 588 3.03 1.14 -36.20
CA GLU A 588 3.36 1.07 -37.63
C GLU A 588 4.21 2.27 -38.07
N GLY A 589 3.81 3.48 -37.67
CA GLY A 589 4.58 4.69 -37.99
C GLY A 589 6.00 4.63 -37.38
N LEU A 590 6.15 4.19 -36.14
CA LEU A 590 7.47 4.05 -35.48
C LEU A 590 8.37 3.03 -36.18
N VAL A 591 7.81 1.91 -36.62
CA VAL A 591 8.55 0.86 -37.35
C VAL A 591 8.92 1.38 -38.75
N ARG A 592 7.98 2.00 -39.47
CA ARG A 592 8.22 2.58 -40.80
C ARG A 592 9.31 3.67 -40.79
N ASP A 593 9.30 4.50 -39.73
CA ASP A 593 10.28 5.58 -39.57
C ASP A 593 11.64 5.08 -39.06
N GLY A 594 11.83 3.77 -38.81
CA GLY A 594 13.05 3.18 -38.25
C GLY A 594 13.33 3.56 -36.81
N LYS A 595 12.30 4.06 -36.08
CA LYS A 595 12.42 4.47 -34.67
C LYS A 595 12.26 3.33 -33.68
N LEU A 596 11.67 2.21 -34.11
CA LEU A 596 11.39 1.02 -33.32
C LEU A 596 11.66 -0.24 -34.15
N HIS A 597 12.56 -1.11 -33.70
CA HIS A 597 12.88 -2.38 -34.34
C HIS A 597 12.37 -3.59 -33.58
N TYR A 598 12.15 -3.49 -32.28
CA TYR A 598 11.80 -4.63 -31.44
C TYR A 598 10.51 -4.41 -30.65
N VAL A 599 9.67 -5.46 -30.64
CA VAL A 599 8.44 -5.49 -29.85
C VAL A 599 8.44 -6.74 -28.97
N LEU A 600 8.25 -6.58 -27.66
CA LEU A 600 8.17 -7.66 -26.68
C LEU A 600 6.71 -7.86 -26.27
N LEU A 601 6.14 -8.97 -26.70
CA LEU A 601 4.79 -9.40 -26.32
C LEU A 601 4.82 -10.40 -25.18
N GLY A 602 3.81 -10.38 -24.32
CA GLY A 602 3.66 -11.31 -23.21
C GLY A 602 3.81 -10.64 -21.84
N GLY A 603 3.49 -11.37 -20.79
CA GLY A 603 3.54 -10.86 -19.39
C GLY A 603 2.36 -9.97 -18.99
N GLY A 604 1.47 -9.61 -19.89
CA GLY A 604 0.24 -8.88 -19.56
C GLY A 604 -0.82 -9.81 -18.96
N PHE A 605 -1.51 -9.36 -17.93
CA PHE A 605 -2.62 -10.06 -17.25
C PHE A 605 -3.90 -10.23 -18.13
N ALA A 606 -3.82 -10.00 -19.44
CA ALA A 606 -4.92 -10.13 -20.37
C ALA A 606 -4.95 -11.55 -20.98
N GLY A 607 -5.28 -12.57 -20.22
CA GLY A 607 -5.36 -13.94 -20.75
C GLY A 607 -5.90 -14.93 -19.73
N GLY A 608 -7.05 -14.68 -19.18
CA GLY A 608 -7.86 -15.72 -18.56
C GLY A 608 -8.55 -16.53 -19.64
N GLY A 609 -8.05 -17.73 -19.97
CA GLY A 609 -8.83 -18.70 -20.72
C GLY A 609 -8.07 -19.38 -21.84
N GLY A 610 -7.61 -20.57 -21.61
CA GLY A 610 -7.17 -21.47 -22.65
C GLY A 610 -6.45 -22.69 -22.12
N PHE A 611 -7.02 -23.38 -21.17
CA PHE A 611 -6.73 -24.82 -21.03
C PHE A 611 -7.56 -25.55 -22.09
N ALA A 612 -6.94 -25.81 -23.23
CA ALA A 612 -7.42 -26.82 -24.16
C ALA A 612 -7.13 -28.20 -23.54
N GLY A 613 -8.08 -28.69 -22.76
CA GLY A 613 -8.17 -30.07 -22.30
C GLY A 613 -9.46 -30.65 -22.85
N GLY A 614 -9.34 -31.58 -23.80
CA GLY A 614 -10.46 -32.25 -24.45
C GLY A 614 -11.33 -33.06 -23.51
N GLY A 615 -12.62 -33.16 -23.80
CA GLY A 615 -13.54 -34.04 -23.13
C GLY A 615 -14.97 -33.50 -23.13
N GLY A 616 -15.80 -34.00 -24.05
CA GLY A 616 -17.18 -33.56 -24.27
C GLY A 616 -18.13 -33.80 -23.11
N SER A 617 -19.20 -33.07 -23.08
CA SER A 617 -20.57 -33.58 -22.97
C SER A 617 -21.61 -32.44 -22.94
N ARG A 618 -22.68 -32.71 -23.60
CA ARG A 618 -23.92 -31.99 -23.84
C ARG A 618 -24.66 -31.51 -22.59
N GLY A 619 -25.37 -30.39 -22.68
CA GLY A 619 -26.45 -30.06 -21.79
C GLY A 619 -26.86 -28.58 -21.89
N GLY A 620 -27.99 -28.32 -22.53
CA GLY A 620 -28.57 -27.03 -22.82
C GLY A 620 -29.23 -26.33 -21.63
N GLY A 621 -29.48 -25.02 -21.77
CA GLY A 621 -30.25 -24.22 -20.85
C GLY A 621 -30.15 -22.73 -21.19
N ALA A 622 -31.04 -22.27 -22.06
CA ALA A 622 -31.21 -20.85 -22.37
C ALA A 622 -31.96 -20.15 -21.23
N PHE A 623 -31.44 -19.02 -20.73
CA PHE A 623 -32.26 -17.94 -20.20
C PHE A 623 -31.60 -16.59 -20.53
N GLY A 624 -32.32 -15.79 -21.24
CA GLY A 624 -31.95 -14.44 -21.63
C GLY A 624 -32.19 -13.43 -20.51
N GLY A 625 -31.47 -12.32 -20.56
CA GLY A 625 -31.62 -11.17 -19.68
C GLY A 625 -30.65 -10.07 -20.09
N GLY A 626 -31.14 -9.14 -20.94
CA GLY A 626 -30.37 -8.02 -21.46
C GLY A 626 -30.05 -6.97 -20.41
N GLY A 627 -28.92 -6.32 -20.56
CA GLY A 627 -28.48 -5.16 -19.77
C GLY A 627 -27.20 -4.61 -20.37
N GLY A 628 -27.32 -3.60 -21.23
CA GLY A 628 -26.22 -3.00 -21.98
C GLY A 628 -25.20 -2.29 -21.09
N GLY A 629 -23.97 -2.67 -21.22
CA GLY A 629 -22.79 -1.97 -20.74
C GLY A 629 -21.75 -1.89 -21.84
N GLN A 630 -21.75 -0.78 -22.59
CA GLN A 630 -20.90 -0.59 -23.78
C GLN A 630 -19.46 -0.14 -23.47
N GLY A 631 -18.99 -0.14 -22.21
CA GLY A 631 -17.66 0.38 -21.84
C GLY A 631 -16.49 -0.61 -21.86
N GLY A 632 -16.74 -1.93 -21.90
CA GLY A 632 -15.67 -2.94 -21.68
C GLY A 632 -15.09 -3.61 -22.94
N ARG A 633 -15.61 -3.32 -24.11
CA ARG A 633 -15.20 -3.98 -25.36
C ARG A 633 -14.02 -3.30 -26.09
N GLY A 634 -13.70 -2.03 -25.76
CA GLY A 634 -12.69 -1.25 -26.48
C GLY A 634 -11.23 -1.58 -26.11
N SER A 635 -10.93 -1.78 -24.83
CA SER A 635 -9.54 -1.94 -24.38
C SER A 635 -8.96 -3.34 -24.67
N SER A 636 -9.75 -4.39 -24.53
CA SER A 636 -9.33 -5.76 -24.90
C SER A 636 -9.16 -5.91 -26.42
N SER A 637 -9.93 -5.19 -27.20
CA SER A 637 -9.83 -5.19 -28.65
C SER A 637 -8.56 -4.51 -29.18
N VAL A 638 -8.11 -3.41 -28.55
CA VAL A 638 -6.88 -2.70 -28.97
C VAL A 638 -5.62 -3.47 -28.58
N SER A 639 -5.60 -4.07 -27.39
CA SER A 639 -4.47 -4.92 -26.98
C SER A 639 -4.35 -6.16 -27.89
N SER A 640 -5.46 -6.81 -28.21
CA SER A 640 -5.47 -7.93 -29.15
C SER A 640 -5.15 -7.51 -30.58
N ALA A 641 -5.56 -6.31 -31.02
CA ALA A 641 -5.20 -5.77 -32.32
C ALA A 641 -3.69 -5.49 -32.46
N ARG A 642 -3.05 -4.91 -31.41
CA ARG A 642 -1.59 -4.73 -31.37
C ARG A 642 -0.86 -6.07 -31.42
N GLN A 643 -1.31 -7.04 -30.64
CA GLN A 643 -0.74 -8.37 -30.65
C GLN A 643 -0.89 -9.05 -32.00
N ALA A 644 -2.09 -9.00 -32.60
CA ALA A 644 -2.35 -9.55 -33.92
C ALA A 644 -1.47 -8.89 -34.99
N TRP A 645 -1.36 -7.54 -34.98
CA TRP A 645 -0.49 -6.83 -35.90
C TRP A 645 0.96 -7.29 -35.80
N VAL A 646 1.53 -7.31 -34.60
CA VAL A 646 2.92 -7.74 -34.37
C VAL A 646 3.16 -9.18 -34.85
N THR A 647 2.27 -10.11 -34.46
CA THR A 647 2.43 -11.54 -34.85
C THR A 647 2.25 -11.79 -36.32
N THR A 648 1.53 -10.91 -37.06
CA THR A 648 1.30 -11.03 -38.49
C THR A 648 2.40 -10.38 -39.33
N HIS A 649 2.97 -9.25 -38.86
CA HIS A 649 3.88 -8.42 -39.64
C HIS A 649 5.33 -8.50 -39.18
N CYS A 650 5.63 -8.99 -37.97
CA CYS A 650 6.98 -9.03 -37.43
C CYS A 650 7.48 -10.46 -37.25
N GLN A 651 8.80 -10.66 -37.31
CA GLN A 651 9.41 -11.97 -37.16
C GLN A 651 9.79 -12.25 -35.70
N ALA A 652 9.46 -13.45 -35.19
CA ALA A 652 9.89 -13.86 -33.87
C ALA A 652 11.41 -14.04 -33.81
N VAL A 653 12.04 -13.52 -32.74
CA VAL A 653 13.49 -13.54 -32.55
C VAL A 653 13.84 -14.37 -31.32
N ASP A 654 14.78 -15.30 -31.49
CA ASP A 654 15.42 -15.99 -30.36
C ASP A 654 16.72 -15.26 -30.00
N TYR A 655 16.72 -14.62 -28.82
CA TYR A 655 17.87 -13.87 -28.31
C TYR A 655 18.79 -14.70 -27.41
N HIS A 656 18.46 -15.96 -27.13
CA HIS A 656 19.26 -16.88 -26.28
C HIS A 656 20.29 -17.72 -27.08
N GLY A 657 20.25 -17.66 -28.42
CA GLY A 657 21.23 -18.33 -29.29
C GLY A 657 21.23 -19.86 -29.21
N ALA A 658 20.22 -20.48 -28.66
CA ALA A 658 20.09 -21.93 -28.54
C ALA A 658 18.64 -22.34 -28.78
N SER A 659 18.48 -23.29 -29.71
CA SER A 659 17.26 -24.07 -30.04
C SER A 659 15.86 -23.46 -29.73
N PRO A 660 14.90 -23.60 -30.60
CA PRO A 660 13.55 -23.02 -30.44
C PRO A 660 12.74 -23.50 -29.20
N ALA A 661 13.37 -24.25 -28.31
CA ALA A 661 12.77 -24.73 -27.06
C ALA A 661 13.17 -23.93 -25.81
N ALA A 662 14.11 -23.00 -25.87
CA ALA A 662 14.49 -22.12 -24.76
C ALA A 662 13.78 -20.76 -24.90
N ALA A 663 12.45 -20.76 -24.82
CA ALA A 663 11.69 -19.55 -24.64
C ALA A 663 12.20 -18.78 -23.41
N GLY A 664 12.35 -17.45 -23.54
CA GLY A 664 12.56 -16.54 -22.42
C GLY A 664 11.57 -16.77 -21.27
N PRO A 665 11.48 -15.90 -20.25
CA PRO A 665 10.55 -16.13 -19.14
C PRO A 665 9.20 -16.61 -19.66
N PRO A 666 8.62 -17.68 -19.11
CA PRO A 666 7.47 -18.37 -19.71
C PRO A 666 6.35 -17.36 -20.04
N GLY A 667 6.02 -17.28 -21.33
CA GLY A 667 4.96 -16.41 -21.84
C GLY A 667 5.40 -15.06 -22.44
N MET A 668 6.70 -14.81 -22.66
CA MET A 668 7.19 -13.61 -23.38
C MET A 668 7.83 -14.01 -24.71
N SER A 669 7.54 -13.25 -25.79
CA SER A 669 8.12 -13.44 -27.11
C SER A 669 8.61 -12.12 -27.67
N LEU A 670 9.87 -12.07 -28.13
CA LEU A 670 10.48 -10.93 -28.81
C LEU A 670 10.23 -11.03 -30.30
N TYR A 671 9.87 -9.92 -30.92
CA TYR A 671 9.66 -9.78 -32.35
C TYR A 671 10.55 -8.68 -32.91
N SER A 672 11.14 -8.92 -34.09
CA SER A 672 11.81 -7.92 -34.91
C SER A 672 10.88 -7.44 -36.01
N CYS A 673 10.73 -6.13 -36.13
CA CYS A 673 9.88 -5.46 -37.10
C CYS A 673 10.75 -4.57 -37.99
N THR A 674 10.65 -4.69 -39.31
CA THR A 674 11.38 -3.88 -40.29
C THR A 674 10.45 -2.90 -40.96
N ALA A 675 11.01 -1.87 -41.63
CA ALA A 675 10.21 -0.89 -42.38
C ALA A 675 9.41 -1.54 -43.51
N SER A 676 9.83 -2.71 -44.00
CA SER A 676 9.08 -3.49 -45.00
C SER A 676 7.87 -4.24 -44.40
N ASP A 677 7.80 -4.36 -43.08
CA ASP A 677 6.74 -5.06 -42.34
C ASP A 677 5.60 -4.10 -41.94
N ALA A 678 5.80 -2.77 -42.10
CA ALA A 678 4.87 -1.70 -41.70
C ALA A 678 4.02 -1.17 -42.92
#